data_495f1000fc8d294eff8033ea358855f7
#
_entry.id   495f1000fc8d294eff8033ea358855f7
#
_cell.length_a   1.000
_cell.length_b   1.000
_cell.length_c   1.000
_cell.angle_alpha   90.00
_cell.angle_beta   90.00
_cell.angle_gamma   90.00
#
_symmetry.space_group_name_H-M   'P 1'
#
loop_
_entity.id
_entity.type
_entity.pdbx_description
1 polymer ?
#
loop_
_entity_poly.entity_id
_entity_poly.type
_entity_poly.pdbx_seq_one_letter_code
_entity_poly.pdbx_strand_id
1 'polypeptide(L)'
;MDLRMRRFRFVLLAAGFAAALLSGPRLAAQSPEERAALEQFRDTLAAEKDSLALVRLESRMVEAAKADRTNVMQHLRLGFVALRLGELGGKSHYDDAASEFQWAIDLKPDWPYPWFGMGLAEYGVGDSQVSFVAGIQTMLGRDALTRSALAFARSAEVDPAFVQGLAELAGTALRQRVNIKLNVALDALRRAAATAAGSHPDVLLARGRVEREVGDADSALAAFRRYAATGSRRALGLFEVARTRLMAGELEGQVAYYEGAASDDSVTVAAYRDDLALIAPDSSLAYFDAARGQARAAMLRRFWSTRDQTDLRVPGSRLAEHHRRYFYARRNFFLAGTNRHYDIVERFRSGNKDFDDRGVIYLRHGAPDARASYQAPNVEANESWRYSRPDGDLVFHFIAREDVQDYKLVESLFDVLGFSGAVRLQASGQDDAEALDARAAGLLLSREALSPMYGRLQRVGPASAARYQADERRLGRASIRLGTTTDSHGLRFGRELTARTEVLAVGRDSTGSLLQLTYAIPGSSLEPVPVSRGVLYSIRLRFAAMDDSGRVVASLDTTRRFVAAAAVPAREHLLGRVPVTVPPGHLTYRLALQQGEDAGLVLPTDTVRVAAGAASVPQLSDLVLGAQVANLTWHPAERDTVYFNPLGAYRPSDELRLYYEVRGIAAGEEYTTQVQVKRGSGGGGVLKKIFGGGGAAISVKFQERADDDPGVQRAIALDRLKPGAYTLEVTITDAAGRKDRRQHQFEVVER
;
A
#
# COMPACT_ATOMS: atom_id res chain seq x y z
N MET A 1 -72.24 -16.52 3.77
CA MET A 1 -72.83 -16.38 5.10
C MET A 1 -71.93 -15.34 5.77
N ASP A 2 -72.21 -14.19 5.43
CA ASP A 2 -72.80 -13.01 6.13
C ASP A 2 -72.28 -12.79 7.56
N LEU A 3 -71.54 -11.74 7.74
CA LEU A 3 -71.86 -10.71 8.71
C LEU A 3 -71.18 -9.38 8.36
N ARG A 4 -72.08 -8.51 7.88
CA ARG A 4 -71.83 -7.11 7.54
C ARG A 4 -71.77 -6.24 8.81
N MET A 5 -71.00 -5.14 8.70
CA MET A 5 -71.22 -3.80 9.19
C MET A 5 -71.28 -3.56 10.72
N ARG A 6 -70.35 -2.71 11.17
CA ARG A 6 -70.70 -1.44 11.85
C ARG A 6 -69.62 -0.40 11.70
N ARG A 7 -69.85 0.54 10.77
CA ARG A 7 -69.24 1.89 10.76
C ARG A 7 -69.93 2.66 11.93
N PHE A 8 -69.10 3.18 12.83
CA PHE A 8 -69.53 4.29 13.68
C PHE A 8 -68.64 5.50 13.41
N ARG A 9 -69.28 6.56 12.99
CA ARG A 9 -68.80 7.92 12.78
C ARG A 9 -68.30 8.48 14.11
N PHE A 10 -67.04 8.83 14.19
CA PHE A 10 -66.50 9.88 15.05
C PHE A 10 -65.74 10.86 14.15
N VAL A 11 -66.48 11.77 13.57
CA VAL A 11 -65.94 12.99 12.94
C VAL A 11 -66.55 14.14 13.78
N LEU A 12 -65.70 15.14 14.02
CA LEU A 12 -65.98 16.41 14.67
C LEU A 12 -65.89 16.44 16.22
N LEU A 13 -64.67 16.39 16.75
CA LEU A 13 -64.28 17.13 17.98
C LEU A 13 -62.73 17.19 18.14
N ALA A 14 -61.94 16.98 17.07
CA ALA A 14 -60.47 17.07 17.12
C ALA A 14 -59.89 18.33 16.42
N ALA A 15 -60.72 19.25 15.93
CA ALA A 15 -60.29 20.46 15.26
C ALA A 15 -60.07 21.67 16.17
N GLY A 16 -60.41 21.57 17.47
CA GLY A 16 -60.28 22.67 18.43
C GLY A 16 -59.06 22.58 19.38
N PHE A 17 -58.38 21.42 19.45
CA PHE A 17 -57.23 21.22 20.36
C PHE A 17 -55.88 21.29 19.68
N ALA A 18 -55.80 21.22 18.35
CA ALA A 18 -54.57 21.29 17.60
C ALA A 18 -54.08 22.72 17.35
N ALA A 19 -54.92 23.74 17.52
CA ALA A 19 -54.54 25.15 17.34
C ALA A 19 -54.06 25.85 18.61
N ALA A 20 -54.24 25.24 19.79
CA ALA A 20 -53.81 25.83 21.06
C ALA A 20 -52.45 25.30 21.57
N LEU A 21 -51.86 24.28 20.90
CA LEU A 21 -50.52 23.77 21.20
C LEU A 21 -49.39 24.42 20.35
N LEU A 22 -49.73 25.35 19.46
CA LEU A 22 -48.77 26.08 18.62
C LEU A 22 -48.46 27.51 19.09
N SER A 23 -48.96 27.93 20.24
CA SER A 23 -48.71 29.27 20.85
C SER A 23 -48.18 29.17 22.28
N GLY A 24 -47.38 28.17 22.61
CA GLY A 24 -46.44 28.30 23.72
C GLY A 24 -45.46 29.45 23.43
N PRO A 25 -44.99 30.19 24.46
CA PRO A 25 -43.99 31.22 24.22
C PRO A 25 -42.84 30.57 23.49
N ARG A 26 -42.54 30.98 22.26
CA ARG A 26 -41.29 30.63 21.59
C ARG A 26 -40.19 31.05 22.52
N LEU A 27 -39.52 30.10 23.17
CA LEU A 27 -38.33 30.35 23.95
C LEU A 27 -37.41 31.18 23.05
N ALA A 28 -36.94 32.34 23.53
CA ALA A 28 -36.19 33.26 22.69
C ALA A 28 -34.92 32.55 22.20
N ALA A 29 -34.73 32.51 20.86
CA ALA A 29 -33.53 31.97 20.25
C ALA A 29 -32.32 32.69 20.84
N GLN A 30 -31.15 32.00 20.89
CA GLN A 30 -29.91 32.60 21.39
C GLN A 30 -29.53 33.83 20.56
N SER A 31 -29.35 34.97 21.27
CA SER A 31 -29.05 36.23 20.59
C SER A 31 -27.63 36.25 19.96
N PRO A 32 -27.38 37.06 18.91
CA PRO A 32 -26.07 37.23 18.34
C PRO A 32 -25.02 37.72 19.37
N GLU A 33 -25.40 38.57 20.31
CA GLU A 33 -24.53 39.10 21.37
C GLU A 33 -24.12 37.97 22.35
N GLU A 34 -25.04 37.11 22.74
CA GLU A 34 -24.76 35.94 23.59
C GLU A 34 -23.82 34.96 22.90
N ARG A 35 -24.02 34.72 21.62
CA ARG A 35 -23.12 33.88 20.80
C ARG A 35 -21.72 34.49 20.72
N ALA A 36 -21.61 35.77 20.37
CA ALA A 36 -20.33 36.46 20.28
C ALA A 36 -19.57 36.48 21.64
N ALA A 37 -20.28 36.66 22.75
CA ALA A 37 -19.70 36.63 24.09
C ALA A 37 -19.18 35.22 24.47
N LEU A 38 -19.85 34.14 24.01
CA LEU A 38 -19.37 32.76 24.19
C LEU A 38 -18.15 32.47 23.32
N GLU A 39 -18.14 32.91 22.07
CA GLU A 39 -16.99 32.75 21.17
C GLU A 39 -15.76 33.44 21.71
N GLN A 40 -15.87 34.73 22.11
CA GLN A 40 -14.78 35.43 22.72
C GLN A 40 -14.27 34.78 24.01
N PHE A 41 -15.18 34.25 24.82
CA PHE A 41 -14.81 33.50 26.02
C PHE A 41 -14.03 32.24 25.70
N ARG A 42 -14.48 31.46 24.72
CA ARG A 42 -13.81 30.24 24.25
C ARG A 42 -12.42 30.53 23.66
N ASP A 43 -12.27 31.60 22.89
CA ASP A 43 -10.96 32.05 22.37
C ASP A 43 -9.99 32.40 23.51
N THR A 44 -10.48 33.04 24.57
CA THR A 44 -9.69 33.32 25.75
C THR A 44 -9.25 32.03 26.46
N LEU A 45 -10.15 31.07 26.61
CA LEU A 45 -9.82 29.74 27.18
C LEU A 45 -8.82 28.96 26.34
N ALA A 46 -8.94 28.99 25.02
CA ALA A 46 -8.02 28.31 24.13
C ALA A 46 -6.58 28.80 24.24
N ALA A 47 -6.40 30.09 24.54
CA ALA A 47 -5.09 30.70 24.78
C ALA A 47 -4.48 30.31 26.13
N GLU A 48 -5.32 29.97 27.14
CA GLU A 48 -4.87 29.64 28.50
C GLU A 48 -4.25 28.23 28.57
N LYS A 49 -3.06 28.12 29.12
CA LYS A 49 -2.31 26.85 29.28
C LYS A 49 -2.05 26.50 30.76
N ASP A 50 -2.28 27.49 31.70
CA ASP A 50 -2.12 27.22 33.12
C ASP A 50 -3.36 26.54 33.68
N SER A 51 -3.27 25.25 33.94
CA SER A 51 -4.35 24.47 34.55
C SER A 51 -4.75 25.01 35.94
N LEU A 52 -3.84 25.53 36.74
CA LEU A 52 -4.16 26.11 38.05
C LEU A 52 -4.94 27.41 37.92
N ALA A 53 -4.65 28.22 36.90
CA ALA A 53 -5.45 29.39 36.60
C ALA A 53 -6.90 29.02 36.20
N LEU A 54 -7.03 27.97 35.39
CA LEU A 54 -8.36 27.45 35.01
C LEU A 54 -9.13 26.87 36.19
N VAL A 55 -8.49 26.11 37.09
CA VAL A 55 -9.16 25.58 38.32
C VAL A 55 -9.63 26.72 39.22
N ARG A 56 -8.83 27.80 39.37
CA ARG A 56 -9.28 29.00 40.10
C ARG A 56 -10.45 29.71 39.41
N LEU A 57 -10.46 29.72 38.07
CA LEU A 57 -11.58 30.27 37.30
C LEU A 57 -12.83 29.40 37.46
N GLU A 58 -12.70 28.07 37.34
CA GLU A 58 -13.78 27.10 37.57
C GLU A 58 -14.41 27.30 38.95
N SER A 59 -13.62 27.34 40.03
CA SER A 59 -14.10 27.54 41.39
C SER A 59 -14.96 28.81 41.55
N ARG A 60 -14.51 29.93 40.95
CA ARG A 60 -15.30 31.19 40.97
C ARG A 60 -16.61 31.08 40.20
N MET A 61 -16.58 30.35 39.04
CA MET A 61 -17.77 30.17 38.23
C MET A 61 -18.77 29.21 38.86
N VAL A 62 -18.29 28.18 39.56
CA VAL A 62 -19.17 27.31 40.37
C VAL A 62 -19.94 28.09 41.41
N GLU A 63 -19.30 29.01 42.15
CA GLU A 63 -19.97 29.86 43.10
C GLU A 63 -20.99 30.84 42.46
N ALA A 64 -20.65 31.37 41.27
CA ALA A 64 -21.59 32.16 40.48
C ALA A 64 -22.80 31.35 39.98
N ALA A 65 -22.58 30.13 39.53
CA ALA A 65 -23.66 29.23 39.09
C ALA A 65 -24.55 28.76 40.26
N LYS A 66 -24.00 28.56 41.45
CA LYS A 66 -24.76 28.30 42.67
C LYS A 66 -25.67 29.47 43.08
N ALA A 67 -25.21 30.69 42.87
CA ALA A 67 -25.96 31.92 43.19
C ALA A 67 -27.15 32.11 42.22
N ASP A 68 -27.03 31.77 40.98
CA ASP A 68 -28.08 31.81 39.95
C ASP A 68 -28.06 30.53 39.07
N ARG A 69 -28.77 29.51 39.52
CA ARG A 69 -28.87 28.20 38.82
C ARG A 69 -29.68 28.25 37.53
N THR A 70 -30.37 29.35 37.25
CA THR A 70 -31.16 29.53 36.04
C THR A 70 -30.40 30.26 34.93
N ASN A 71 -29.20 30.70 35.21
CA ASN A 71 -28.37 31.42 34.26
C ASN A 71 -27.65 30.49 33.27
N VAL A 72 -28.25 30.29 32.13
CA VAL A 72 -27.73 29.42 31.06
C VAL A 72 -26.28 29.80 30.66
N MET A 73 -25.99 31.10 30.57
CA MET A 73 -24.65 31.59 30.18
C MET A 73 -23.58 31.20 31.21
N GLN A 74 -23.91 31.10 32.50
CA GLN A 74 -22.97 30.65 33.52
C GLN A 74 -22.71 29.14 33.36
N HIS A 75 -23.70 28.32 33.15
CA HIS A 75 -23.53 26.88 32.89
C HIS A 75 -22.72 26.63 31.60
N LEU A 76 -22.99 27.36 30.52
CA LEU A 76 -22.21 27.26 29.30
C LEU A 76 -20.72 27.61 29.51
N ARG A 77 -20.43 28.70 30.19
CA ARG A 77 -19.06 29.13 30.49
C ARG A 77 -18.34 28.13 31.39
N LEU A 78 -19.03 27.62 32.43
CA LEU A 78 -18.45 26.61 33.32
C LEU A 78 -18.17 25.31 32.58
N GLY A 79 -19.07 24.83 31.73
CA GLY A 79 -18.87 23.68 30.88
C GLY A 79 -17.65 23.84 29.94
N PHE A 80 -17.45 25.03 29.33
CA PHE A 80 -16.26 25.27 28.49
C PHE A 80 -14.95 25.36 29.30
N VAL A 81 -14.97 25.84 30.56
CA VAL A 81 -13.78 25.78 31.43
C VAL A 81 -13.43 24.34 31.77
N ALA A 82 -14.43 23.51 32.13
CA ALA A 82 -14.23 22.09 32.40
C ALA A 82 -13.72 21.35 31.15
N LEU A 83 -14.25 21.64 29.94
CA LEU A 83 -13.70 21.11 28.67
C LEU A 83 -12.22 21.42 28.52
N ARG A 84 -11.83 22.68 28.79
CA ARG A 84 -10.43 23.09 28.65
C ARG A 84 -9.53 22.38 29.64
N LEU A 85 -9.96 22.15 30.87
CA LEU A 85 -9.26 21.34 31.87
C LEU A 85 -9.12 19.89 31.41
N GLY A 86 -10.14 19.32 30.81
CA GLY A 86 -10.12 17.99 30.21
C GLY A 86 -9.05 17.87 29.10
N GLU A 87 -8.98 18.85 28.20
CA GLU A 87 -7.98 18.94 27.13
C GLU A 87 -6.53 19.01 27.65
N LEU A 88 -6.31 19.67 28.79
CA LEU A 88 -4.98 19.79 29.43
C LEU A 88 -4.59 18.54 30.24
N GLY A 89 -5.41 17.48 30.24
CA GLY A 89 -5.08 16.19 30.82
C GLY A 89 -5.94 15.74 32.01
N GLY A 90 -6.85 16.57 32.49
CA GLY A 90 -7.79 16.25 33.55
C GLY A 90 -9.05 15.54 33.02
N LYS A 91 -8.94 14.29 32.57
CA LYS A 91 -9.99 13.57 31.83
C LYS A 91 -11.35 13.51 32.53
N SER A 92 -11.40 13.53 33.88
CA SER A 92 -12.64 13.59 34.66
C SER A 92 -13.45 14.87 34.43
N HIS A 93 -12.81 15.96 34.02
CA HIS A 93 -13.50 17.21 33.74
C HIS A 93 -14.39 17.17 32.48
N TYR A 94 -14.25 16.14 31.62
CA TYR A 94 -15.21 15.95 30.53
C TYR A 94 -16.60 15.56 31.03
N ASP A 95 -16.70 14.77 32.11
CA ASP A 95 -17.96 14.42 32.76
C ASP A 95 -18.57 15.65 33.47
N ASP A 96 -17.74 16.48 34.09
CA ASP A 96 -18.17 17.75 34.69
C ASP A 96 -18.71 18.69 33.61
N ALA A 97 -18.01 18.80 32.47
CA ALA A 97 -18.47 19.58 31.33
C ALA A 97 -19.80 19.11 30.78
N ALA A 98 -19.97 17.78 30.61
CA ALA A 98 -21.23 17.19 30.14
C ALA A 98 -22.38 17.51 31.10
N SER A 99 -22.15 17.50 32.41
CA SER A 99 -23.15 17.84 33.41
C SER A 99 -23.61 19.30 33.30
N GLU A 100 -22.68 20.24 33.14
CA GLU A 100 -22.99 21.64 32.96
C GLU A 100 -23.73 21.95 31.65
N PHE A 101 -23.35 21.29 30.56
CA PHE A 101 -24.07 21.41 29.30
C PHE A 101 -25.44 20.78 29.35
N GLN A 102 -25.64 19.71 30.14
CA GLN A 102 -26.98 19.16 30.38
C GLN A 102 -27.89 20.17 31.11
N TRP A 103 -27.38 20.86 32.15
CA TRP A 103 -28.11 21.96 32.80
C TRP A 103 -28.48 23.05 31.79
N ALA A 104 -27.56 23.44 30.91
CA ALA A 104 -27.85 24.43 29.88
C ALA A 104 -28.90 23.96 28.88
N ILE A 105 -28.89 22.67 28.48
CA ILE A 105 -29.92 22.04 27.63
C ILE A 105 -31.30 22.07 28.31
N ASP A 106 -31.38 21.68 29.58
CA ASP A 106 -32.62 21.65 30.32
C ASP A 106 -33.25 23.04 30.46
N LEU A 107 -32.42 24.08 30.59
CA LEU A 107 -32.87 25.47 30.66
C LEU A 107 -33.23 26.05 29.29
N LYS A 108 -32.47 25.73 28.24
CA LYS A 108 -32.58 26.29 26.87
C LYS A 108 -32.34 25.21 25.80
N PRO A 109 -33.29 24.27 25.58
CA PRO A 109 -33.13 23.19 24.61
C PRO A 109 -33.14 23.66 23.13
N ASP A 110 -33.57 24.90 22.89
CA ASP A 110 -33.63 25.57 21.60
C ASP A 110 -32.37 26.43 21.28
N TRP A 111 -31.38 26.40 22.15
CA TRP A 111 -30.07 27.01 21.85
C TRP A 111 -29.09 25.99 21.23
N PRO A 112 -28.31 26.33 20.22
CA PRO A 112 -27.37 25.40 19.58
C PRO A 112 -26.11 25.12 20.43
N TYR A 113 -25.62 26.12 21.21
CA TYR A 113 -24.39 26.00 22.00
C TYR A 113 -24.45 24.96 23.14
N PRO A 114 -25.54 24.77 23.89
CA PRO A 114 -25.63 23.69 24.86
C PRO A 114 -25.39 22.30 24.23
N TRP A 115 -26.07 22.01 23.12
CA TRP A 115 -25.89 20.77 22.37
C TRP A 115 -24.50 20.63 21.77
N PHE A 116 -23.93 21.71 21.26
CA PHE A 116 -22.57 21.76 20.76
C PHE A 116 -21.56 21.45 21.86
N GLY A 117 -21.68 22.08 23.05
CA GLY A 117 -20.85 21.79 24.21
C GLY A 117 -20.95 20.35 24.68
N MET A 118 -22.16 19.80 24.75
CA MET A 118 -22.38 18.38 25.03
C MET A 118 -21.65 17.49 24.05
N GLY A 119 -21.73 17.80 22.75
CA GLY A 119 -21.01 17.06 21.71
C GLY A 119 -19.51 17.04 21.93
N LEU A 120 -18.92 18.19 22.29
CA LEU A 120 -17.47 18.29 22.60
C LEU A 120 -17.09 17.50 23.85
N ALA A 121 -17.90 17.55 24.92
CA ALA A 121 -17.66 16.78 26.15
C ALA A 121 -17.66 15.28 25.89
N GLU A 122 -18.69 14.79 25.21
CA GLU A 122 -18.79 13.37 24.81
C GLU A 122 -17.67 12.94 23.88
N TYR A 123 -17.21 13.83 22.98
CA TYR A 123 -16.05 13.55 22.13
C TYR A 123 -14.79 13.35 22.97
N GLY A 124 -14.54 14.22 23.94
CA GLY A 124 -13.40 14.12 24.87
C GLY A 124 -13.44 12.85 25.72
N VAL A 125 -14.63 12.44 26.20
CA VAL A 125 -14.82 11.13 26.86
C VAL A 125 -14.44 9.99 25.92
N GLY A 126 -14.92 9.99 24.67
CA GLY A 126 -14.63 8.94 23.68
C GLY A 126 -13.16 8.80 23.32
N ASP A 127 -12.45 9.92 23.18
CA ASP A 127 -11.02 9.91 22.88
C ASP A 127 -10.15 9.44 24.05
N SER A 128 -10.66 9.53 25.28
CA SER A 128 -9.94 9.20 26.51
C SER A 128 -10.22 7.80 27.06
N GLN A 129 -11.26 7.10 26.58
CA GLN A 129 -11.67 5.79 27.10
C GLN A 129 -10.66 4.68 26.78
N VAL A 130 -10.56 3.71 27.70
CA VAL A 130 -9.80 2.48 27.50
C VAL A 130 -10.57 1.55 26.54
N SER A 131 -9.87 0.97 25.59
CA SER A 131 -10.42 0.22 24.43
C SER A 131 -11.46 -0.85 24.78
N PHE A 132 -11.30 -1.55 25.90
CA PHE A 132 -12.22 -2.64 26.29
C PHE A 132 -13.63 -2.14 26.65
N VAL A 133 -13.73 -1.07 27.46
CA VAL A 133 -15.01 -0.48 27.84
C VAL A 133 -15.69 0.17 26.63
N ALA A 134 -14.91 0.85 25.81
CA ALA A 134 -15.37 1.43 24.55
C ALA A 134 -15.94 0.35 23.62
N GLY A 135 -15.31 -0.82 23.51
CA GLY A 135 -15.77 -1.93 22.67
C GLY A 135 -17.15 -2.43 23.05
N ILE A 136 -17.41 -2.66 24.34
CA ILE A 136 -18.73 -3.11 24.85
C ILE A 136 -19.80 -2.02 24.63
N GLN A 137 -19.50 -0.77 24.93
CA GLN A 137 -20.45 0.34 24.74
C GLN A 137 -20.76 0.56 23.25
N THR A 138 -19.77 0.37 22.39
CA THR A 138 -19.93 0.45 20.93
C THR A 138 -20.89 -0.61 20.40
N MET A 139 -20.79 -1.86 20.87
CA MET A 139 -21.72 -2.93 20.51
C MET A 139 -23.17 -2.60 20.92
N LEU A 140 -23.36 -1.86 22.00
CA LEU A 140 -24.68 -1.43 22.51
C LEU A 140 -25.19 -0.14 21.85
N GLY A 141 -24.43 0.50 20.94
CA GLY A 141 -24.77 1.79 20.35
C GLY A 141 -24.75 2.95 21.34
N ARG A 142 -24.05 2.80 22.47
CA ARG A 142 -23.95 3.76 23.56
C ARG A 142 -22.56 4.35 23.74
N ASP A 143 -21.72 4.19 22.72
CA ASP A 143 -20.38 4.76 22.75
C ASP A 143 -20.41 6.29 22.71
N ALA A 144 -19.39 6.90 23.29
CA ALA A 144 -19.28 8.34 23.44
C ALA A 144 -19.24 9.09 22.11
N LEU A 145 -18.59 8.53 21.06
CA LEU A 145 -18.59 9.14 19.74
C LEU A 145 -19.98 9.17 19.09
N THR A 146 -20.81 8.15 19.32
CA THR A 146 -22.21 8.16 18.87
C THR A 146 -23.02 9.22 19.60
N ARG A 147 -22.87 9.35 20.93
CA ARG A 147 -23.54 10.41 21.70
C ARG A 147 -23.08 11.79 21.26
N SER A 148 -21.78 11.97 21.04
CA SER A 148 -21.19 13.20 20.50
C SER A 148 -21.80 13.58 19.13
N ALA A 149 -21.81 12.65 18.18
CA ALA A 149 -22.41 12.88 16.86
C ALA A 149 -23.89 13.25 16.93
N LEU A 150 -24.67 12.61 17.81
CA LEU A 150 -26.08 12.92 18.01
C LEU A 150 -26.31 14.30 18.67
N ALA A 151 -25.44 14.69 19.59
CA ALA A 151 -25.49 16.03 20.20
C ALA A 151 -25.17 17.12 19.17
N PHE A 152 -24.13 16.95 18.35
CA PHE A 152 -23.85 17.86 17.24
C PHE A 152 -24.98 17.89 16.19
N ALA A 153 -25.59 16.75 15.88
CA ALA A 153 -26.75 16.69 15.00
C ALA A 153 -27.90 17.51 15.56
N ARG A 154 -28.16 17.42 16.87
CA ARG A 154 -29.20 18.20 17.54
C ARG A 154 -28.89 19.70 17.51
N SER A 155 -27.63 20.09 17.72
CA SER A 155 -27.19 21.49 17.54
C SER A 155 -27.49 22.01 16.12
N ALA A 156 -27.22 21.21 15.07
CA ALA A 156 -27.50 21.54 13.67
C ALA A 156 -28.98 21.47 13.30
N GLU A 157 -29.82 20.72 14.04
CA GLU A 157 -31.28 20.74 13.91
C GLU A 157 -31.89 22.02 14.51
N VAL A 158 -31.39 22.44 15.66
CA VAL A 158 -31.83 23.68 16.35
C VAL A 158 -31.46 24.90 15.50
N ASP A 159 -30.26 24.93 14.95
CA ASP A 159 -29.82 26.00 14.05
C ASP A 159 -29.03 25.42 12.84
N PRO A 160 -29.73 25.26 11.69
CA PRO A 160 -29.08 24.76 10.47
C PRO A 160 -27.98 25.66 9.91
N ALA A 161 -27.83 26.89 10.41
CA ALA A 161 -26.77 27.80 10.04
C ALA A 161 -25.58 27.78 11.01
N PHE A 162 -25.60 26.96 12.06
CA PHE A 162 -24.55 26.89 13.05
C PHE A 162 -23.33 26.12 12.55
N VAL A 163 -22.36 26.85 11.98
CA VAL A 163 -21.18 26.33 11.28
C VAL A 163 -20.36 25.35 12.13
N GLN A 164 -20.11 25.68 13.39
CA GLN A 164 -19.27 24.87 14.28
C GLN A 164 -19.91 23.50 14.54
N GLY A 165 -21.21 23.47 14.84
CA GLY A 165 -21.93 22.20 15.04
C GLY A 165 -21.94 21.30 13.79
N LEU A 166 -22.08 21.91 12.60
CA LEU A 166 -22.01 21.18 11.32
C LEU A 166 -20.63 20.60 11.04
N ALA A 167 -19.57 21.36 11.31
CA ALA A 167 -18.20 20.92 11.09
C ALA A 167 -17.82 19.76 12.04
N GLU A 168 -18.17 19.89 13.33
CA GLU A 168 -17.90 18.87 14.34
C GLU A 168 -18.73 17.60 14.12
N LEU A 169 -19.99 17.74 13.72
CA LEU A 169 -20.83 16.60 13.33
C LEU A 169 -20.16 15.78 12.21
N ALA A 170 -19.70 16.46 11.17
CA ALA A 170 -19.02 15.81 10.06
C ALA A 170 -17.70 15.16 10.52
N GLY A 171 -16.88 15.86 11.30
CA GLY A 171 -15.61 15.37 11.84
C GLY A 171 -15.83 14.10 12.67
N THR A 172 -16.77 14.14 13.60
CA THR A 172 -17.09 13.01 14.48
C THR A 172 -17.66 11.82 13.70
N ALA A 173 -18.62 12.05 12.78
CA ALA A 173 -19.21 10.99 11.96
C ALA A 173 -18.18 10.31 11.05
N LEU A 174 -17.23 11.08 10.51
CA LEU A 174 -16.11 10.56 9.73
C LEU A 174 -15.12 9.75 10.58
N ARG A 175 -15.05 9.95 11.89
CA ARG A 175 -14.20 9.21 12.82
C ARG A 175 -14.83 7.91 13.31
N GLN A 176 -16.17 7.79 13.26
CA GLN A 176 -16.87 6.59 13.69
C GLN A 176 -16.53 5.40 12.79
N ARG A 177 -16.40 4.22 13.40
CA ARG A 177 -16.23 2.94 12.73
C ARG A 177 -17.48 2.06 12.81
N VAL A 178 -18.23 2.20 13.89
CA VAL A 178 -19.49 1.50 14.15
C VAL A 178 -20.58 2.53 14.45
N ASN A 179 -21.83 2.17 14.20
CA ASN A 179 -22.97 3.07 14.38
C ASN A 179 -22.82 4.42 13.66
N ILE A 180 -22.17 4.39 12.48
CA ILE A 180 -21.74 5.56 11.72
C ILE A 180 -22.92 6.48 11.40
N LYS A 181 -22.78 7.76 11.75
CA LYS A 181 -23.81 8.81 11.57
C LYS A 181 -23.56 9.67 10.32
N LEU A 182 -22.83 9.15 9.33
CA LEU A 182 -22.51 9.90 8.09
C LEU A 182 -23.76 10.36 7.32
N ASN A 183 -24.83 9.56 7.27
CA ASN A 183 -26.07 9.97 6.63
C ASN A 183 -26.74 11.13 7.39
N VAL A 184 -26.70 11.12 8.73
CA VAL A 184 -27.19 12.22 9.56
C VAL A 184 -26.40 13.50 9.30
N ALA A 185 -25.06 13.38 9.20
CA ALA A 185 -24.19 14.50 8.87
C ALA A 185 -24.45 15.00 7.44
N LEU A 186 -24.63 14.11 6.47
CA LEU A 186 -24.94 14.46 5.09
C LEU A 186 -26.23 15.26 4.98
N ASP A 187 -27.29 14.80 5.63
CA ASP A 187 -28.61 15.46 5.63
C ASP A 187 -28.51 16.85 6.28
N ALA A 188 -27.80 16.99 7.39
CA ALA A 188 -27.58 18.28 8.05
C ALA A 188 -26.80 19.25 7.14
N LEU A 189 -25.71 18.79 6.52
CA LEU A 189 -24.90 19.61 5.62
C LEU A 189 -25.64 20.00 4.33
N ARG A 190 -26.51 19.12 3.82
CA ARG A 190 -27.38 19.44 2.67
C ARG A 190 -28.44 20.47 3.02
N ARG A 191 -29.04 20.39 4.21
CA ARG A 191 -29.95 21.44 4.72
C ARG A 191 -29.22 22.79 4.90
N ALA A 192 -28.03 22.75 5.49
CA ALA A 192 -27.19 23.94 5.66
C ALA A 192 -26.82 24.63 4.35
N ALA A 193 -26.76 23.90 3.25
CA ALA A 193 -26.45 24.47 1.91
C ALA A 193 -27.47 25.51 1.45
N ALA A 194 -28.69 25.51 1.96
CA ALA A 194 -29.72 26.52 1.70
C ALA A 194 -29.64 27.74 2.64
N THR A 195 -28.70 27.77 3.57
CA THR A 195 -28.49 28.86 4.54
C THR A 195 -27.20 29.62 4.23
N ALA A 196 -26.93 30.68 4.99
CA ALA A 196 -25.66 31.40 4.92
C ALA A 196 -24.44 30.51 5.20
N ALA A 197 -24.56 29.48 6.06
CA ALA A 197 -23.51 28.51 6.35
C ALA A 197 -23.07 27.70 5.12
N GLY A 198 -23.93 27.52 4.11
CA GLY A 198 -23.65 26.73 2.91
C GLY A 198 -22.50 27.25 2.02
N SER A 199 -22.05 28.50 2.24
CA SER A 199 -20.89 29.09 1.60
C SER A 199 -19.67 29.20 2.54
N HIS A 200 -19.82 28.84 3.81
CA HIS A 200 -18.73 28.91 4.77
C HIS A 200 -17.64 27.85 4.45
N PRO A 201 -16.34 28.19 4.49
CA PRO A 201 -15.28 27.25 4.14
C PRO A 201 -15.34 25.93 4.91
N ASP A 202 -15.55 25.96 6.22
CA ASP A 202 -15.56 24.74 7.04
C ASP A 202 -16.73 23.83 6.69
N VAL A 203 -17.90 24.40 6.39
CA VAL A 203 -19.09 23.64 5.94
C VAL A 203 -18.87 23.03 4.55
N LEU A 204 -18.24 23.78 3.63
CA LEU A 204 -17.90 23.28 2.31
C LEU A 204 -16.91 22.12 2.37
N LEU A 205 -15.88 22.25 3.22
CA LEU A 205 -14.87 21.20 3.42
C LEU A 205 -15.52 19.96 4.07
N ALA A 206 -16.30 20.16 5.12
CA ALA A 206 -17.05 19.10 5.81
C ALA A 206 -18.01 18.38 4.85
N ARG A 207 -18.78 19.14 4.06
CA ARG A 207 -19.71 18.58 3.07
C ARG A 207 -18.97 17.76 2.01
N GLY A 208 -17.89 18.27 1.44
CA GLY A 208 -17.12 17.54 0.46
C GLY A 208 -16.60 16.21 0.99
N ARG A 209 -16.11 16.18 2.24
CA ARG A 209 -15.62 14.96 2.89
C ARG A 209 -16.72 13.94 3.15
N VAL A 210 -17.90 14.36 3.61
CA VAL A 210 -19.03 13.47 3.88
C VAL A 210 -19.66 12.97 2.58
N GLU A 211 -19.87 13.83 1.58
CA GLU A 211 -20.35 13.44 0.24
C GLU A 211 -19.44 12.39 -0.40
N ARG A 212 -18.13 12.51 -0.27
CA ARG A 212 -17.18 11.51 -0.78
C ARG A 212 -17.35 10.13 -0.15
N GLU A 213 -17.76 10.05 1.12
CA GLU A 213 -17.88 8.78 1.83
C GLU A 213 -19.23 8.08 1.61
N VAL A 214 -20.32 8.82 1.56
CA VAL A 214 -21.69 8.27 1.54
C VAL A 214 -22.64 8.95 0.55
N GLY A 215 -22.24 10.07 -0.03
CA GLY A 215 -22.98 10.76 -1.09
C GLY A 215 -22.47 10.38 -2.48
N ASP A 216 -22.25 11.38 -3.29
CA ASP A 216 -21.72 11.20 -4.64
C ASP A 216 -20.44 12.00 -4.88
N ALA A 217 -19.57 11.48 -5.76
CA ALA A 217 -18.26 12.05 -6.04
C ALA A 217 -18.36 13.45 -6.68
N ASP A 218 -19.36 13.70 -7.51
CA ASP A 218 -19.53 14.99 -8.20
C ASP A 218 -19.93 16.09 -7.22
N SER A 219 -20.84 15.80 -6.29
CA SER A 219 -21.20 16.70 -5.18
C SER A 219 -20.01 16.99 -4.28
N ALA A 220 -19.18 15.96 -3.98
CA ALA A 220 -17.94 16.13 -3.22
C ALA A 220 -16.98 17.07 -3.96
N LEU A 221 -16.72 16.82 -5.24
CA LEU A 221 -15.85 17.64 -6.08
C LEU A 221 -16.38 19.08 -6.21
N ALA A 222 -17.69 19.27 -6.36
CA ALA A 222 -18.31 20.60 -6.40
C ALA A 222 -18.07 21.36 -5.08
N ALA A 223 -18.26 20.72 -3.93
CA ALA A 223 -18.01 21.32 -2.62
C ALA A 223 -16.52 21.69 -2.43
N PHE A 224 -15.59 20.81 -2.79
CA PHE A 224 -14.15 21.08 -2.68
C PHE A 224 -13.67 22.20 -3.64
N ARG A 225 -14.22 22.25 -4.87
CA ARG A 225 -13.91 23.35 -5.80
C ARG A 225 -14.42 24.69 -5.26
N ARG A 226 -15.62 24.72 -4.70
CA ARG A 226 -16.17 25.93 -4.04
C ARG A 226 -15.29 26.31 -2.83
N TYR A 227 -14.88 25.34 -2.00
CA TYR A 227 -13.95 25.58 -0.89
C TYR A 227 -12.63 26.19 -1.39
N ALA A 228 -12.03 25.63 -2.43
CA ALA A 228 -10.80 26.19 -3.01
C ALA A 228 -10.99 27.60 -3.56
N ALA A 229 -12.18 27.92 -4.08
CA ALA A 229 -12.51 29.24 -4.61
C ALA A 229 -12.72 30.31 -3.51
N THR A 230 -12.99 29.93 -2.25
CA THR A 230 -13.06 30.90 -1.14
C THR A 230 -11.70 31.57 -0.86
N GLY A 231 -10.61 30.96 -1.30
CA GLY A 231 -9.24 31.50 -1.18
C GLY A 231 -8.60 31.28 0.19
N SER A 232 -9.35 30.93 1.24
CA SER A 232 -8.83 30.80 2.60
C SER A 232 -7.74 29.72 2.72
N ARG A 233 -7.91 28.56 2.04
CA ARG A 233 -6.92 27.47 1.92
C ARG A 233 -7.08 26.74 0.61
N ARG A 234 -6.84 27.42 -0.49
CA ARG A 234 -6.99 26.86 -1.86
C ARG A 234 -6.27 25.54 -2.03
N ALA A 235 -5.07 25.42 -1.52
CA ALA A 235 -4.22 24.25 -1.67
C ALA A 235 -4.80 23.00 -0.95
N LEU A 236 -5.43 23.17 0.20
CA LEU A 236 -6.15 22.08 0.87
C LEU A 236 -7.35 21.62 0.05
N GLY A 237 -8.06 22.55 -0.58
CA GLY A 237 -9.14 22.21 -1.52
C GLY A 237 -8.65 21.42 -2.71
N LEU A 238 -7.51 21.78 -3.31
CA LEU A 238 -6.86 21.02 -4.38
C LEU A 238 -6.44 19.62 -3.93
N PHE A 239 -5.93 19.48 -2.71
CA PHE A 239 -5.60 18.16 -2.13
C PHE A 239 -6.83 17.26 -2.03
N GLU A 240 -7.95 17.78 -1.55
CA GLU A 240 -9.20 17.00 -1.44
C GLU A 240 -9.81 16.67 -2.82
N VAL A 241 -9.74 17.57 -3.79
CA VAL A 241 -10.11 17.31 -5.20
C VAL A 241 -9.26 16.18 -5.78
N ALA A 242 -7.93 16.26 -5.57
CA ALA A 242 -6.99 15.25 -6.03
C ALA A 242 -7.32 13.87 -5.45
N ARG A 243 -7.49 13.78 -4.12
CA ARG A 243 -7.81 12.53 -3.43
C ARG A 243 -9.11 11.90 -3.94
N THR A 244 -10.13 12.72 -4.18
CA THR A 244 -11.43 12.25 -4.68
C THR A 244 -11.32 11.67 -6.09
N ARG A 245 -10.62 12.34 -6.99
CA ARG A 245 -10.40 11.85 -8.36
C ARG A 245 -9.52 10.61 -8.41
N LEU A 246 -8.38 10.65 -7.70
CA LEU A 246 -7.43 9.54 -7.66
C LEU A 246 -8.03 8.28 -7.03
N MET A 247 -8.85 8.43 -5.99
CA MET A 247 -9.62 7.32 -5.42
C MET A 247 -10.55 6.64 -6.47
N ALA A 248 -11.15 7.43 -7.34
CA ALA A 248 -11.96 6.93 -8.46
C ALA A 248 -11.13 6.33 -9.61
N GLY A 249 -9.79 6.45 -9.57
CA GLY A 249 -8.89 5.98 -10.62
C GLY A 249 -8.62 7.00 -11.72
N GLU A 250 -9.10 8.23 -11.57
CA GLU A 250 -8.85 9.33 -12.51
C GLU A 250 -7.45 9.90 -12.30
N LEU A 251 -6.49 9.45 -13.13
CA LEU A 251 -5.06 9.82 -12.98
C LEU A 251 -4.80 11.32 -13.15
N GLU A 252 -5.67 12.05 -13.82
CA GLU A 252 -5.62 13.51 -13.98
C GLU A 252 -5.67 14.23 -12.62
N GLY A 253 -6.20 13.59 -11.58
CA GLY A 253 -6.18 14.08 -10.20
C GLY A 253 -4.78 14.43 -9.70
N GLN A 254 -3.72 13.81 -10.26
CA GLN A 254 -2.34 14.12 -9.91
C GLN A 254 -1.94 15.59 -10.20
N VAL A 255 -2.59 16.26 -11.16
CA VAL A 255 -2.32 17.67 -11.46
C VAL A 255 -2.67 18.54 -10.25
N ALA A 256 -3.89 18.39 -9.72
CA ALA A 256 -4.33 19.10 -8.53
C ALA A 256 -3.50 18.70 -7.29
N TYR A 257 -3.08 17.42 -7.17
CA TYR A 257 -2.21 16.96 -6.09
C TYR A 257 -0.89 17.73 -6.06
N TYR A 258 -0.18 17.80 -7.19
CA TYR A 258 1.12 18.50 -7.23
C TYR A 258 1.00 20.02 -7.17
N GLU A 259 -0.09 20.60 -7.68
CA GLU A 259 -0.37 22.02 -7.53
C GLU A 259 -0.60 22.39 -6.06
N GLY A 260 -1.40 21.63 -5.33
CA GLY A 260 -1.64 21.84 -3.91
C GLY A 260 -0.38 21.64 -3.05
N ALA A 261 0.46 20.65 -3.41
CA ALA A 261 1.72 20.35 -2.72
C ALA A 261 2.75 21.50 -2.79
N ALA A 262 2.62 22.39 -3.77
CA ALA A 262 3.49 23.57 -3.90
C ALA A 262 3.15 24.71 -2.92
N SER A 263 2.14 24.56 -2.08
CA SER A 263 1.77 25.54 -1.05
C SER A 263 2.65 25.42 0.17
N ASP A 264 2.88 26.55 0.87
CA ASP A 264 3.54 26.60 2.18
C ASP A 264 2.54 26.89 3.33
N ASP A 265 1.23 26.82 3.07
CA ASP A 265 0.21 26.84 4.11
C ASP A 265 0.38 25.65 5.08
N SER A 266 0.55 25.97 6.36
CA SER A 266 0.94 24.98 7.38
C SER A 266 -0.06 23.82 7.50
N VAL A 267 -1.36 24.10 7.38
CA VAL A 267 -2.42 23.08 7.48
C VAL A 267 -2.40 22.16 6.27
N THR A 268 -2.21 22.71 5.07
CA THR A 268 -2.06 21.93 3.86
C THR A 268 -0.80 21.07 3.90
N VAL A 269 0.34 21.67 4.30
CA VAL A 269 1.61 20.94 4.44
C VAL A 269 1.47 19.78 5.43
N ALA A 270 0.82 20.00 6.57
CA ALA A 270 0.55 18.92 7.53
C ALA A 270 -0.30 17.80 6.91
N ALA A 271 -1.36 18.14 6.17
CA ALA A 271 -2.21 17.13 5.51
C ALA A 271 -1.43 16.27 4.52
N TYR A 272 -0.53 16.86 3.70
CA TYR A 272 0.34 16.09 2.80
C TYR A 272 1.37 15.25 3.56
N ARG A 273 1.93 15.78 4.65
CA ARG A 273 2.89 15.08 5.49
C ARG A 273 2.29 13.85 6.15
N ASP A 274 1.10 14.00 6.73
CA ASP A 274 0.38 12.91 7.40
C ASP A 274 0.02 11.80 6.40
N ASP A 275 -0.47 12.19 5.21
CA ASP A 275 -0.76 11.25 4.12
C ASP A 275 0.49 10.50 3.66
N LEU A 276 1.62 11.21 3.49
CA LEU A 276 2.91 10.62 3.09
C LEU A 276 3.47 9.69 4.17
N ALA A 277 3.34 10.05 5.45
CA ALA A 277 3.87 9.29 6.59
C ALA A 277 3.32 7.87 6.71
N LEU A 278 2.15 7.59 6.11
CA LEU A 278 1.56 6.26 6.10
C LEU A 278 2.43 5.22 5.40
N ILE A 279 3.26 5.63 4.43
CA ILE A 279 4.06 4.71 3.61
C ILE A 279 5.54 5.12 3.46
N ALA A 280 5.87 6.39 3.68
CA ALA A 280 7.23 6.89 3.49
C ALA A 280 8.15 6.48 4.65
N PRO A 281 9.44 6.23 4.39
CA PRO A 281 10.46 6.13 5.43
C PRO A 281 10.81 7.49 6.01
N ASP A 282 11.38 7.51 7.22
CA ASP A 282 11.75 8.74 7.94
C ASP A 282 12.67 9.66 7.12
N SER A 283 13.58 9.09 6.33
CA SER A 283 14.45 9.86 5.45
C SER A 283 13.67 10.66 4.39
N SER A 284 12.60 10.09 3.84
CA SER A 284 11.73 10.79 2.88
C SER A 284 10.91 11.87 3.58
N LEU A 285 10.45 11.62 4.81
CA LEU A 285 9.74 12.63 5.63
C LEU A 285 10.64 13.80 5.98
N ALA A 286 11.88 13.54 6.38
CA ALA A 286 12.87 14.59 6.65
C ALA A 286 13.14 15.47 5.40
N TYR A 287 13.17 14.83 4.23
CA TYR A 287 13.32 15.56 2.96
C TYR A 287 12.09 16.41 2.62
N PHE A 288 10.89 15.87 2.89
CA PHE A 288 9.63 16.59 2.74
C PHE A 288 9.56 17.80 3.66
N ASP A 289 9.94 17.64 4.94
CA ASP A 289 9.93 18.69 5.96
C ASP A 289 10.90 19.84 5.63
N ALA A 290 12.02 19.52 4.98
CA ALA A 290 12.99 20.52 4.53
C ALA A 290 12.55 21.28 3.25
N ALA A 291 11.74 20.63 2.39
CA ALA A 291 11.35 21.19 1.11
C ALA A 291 10.27 22.28 1.24
N ARG A 292 10.28 23.27 0.33
CA ARG A 292 9.31 24.37 0.28
C ARG A 292 8.76 24.54 -1.14
N GLY A 293 7.53 24.98 -1.23
CA GLY A 293 6.92 25.37 -2.48
C GLY A 293 7.06 24.30 -3.59
N GLN A 294 7.51 24.71 -4.76
CA GLN A 294 7.72 23.84 -5.91
C GLN A 294 8.72 22.71 -5.67
N ALA A 295 9.69 22.90 -4.77
CA ALA A 295 10.64 21.83 -4.43
C ALA A 295 9.95 20.66 -3.73
N ARG A 296 8.94 20.94 -2.87
CA ARG A 296 8.13 19.90 -2.23
C ARG A 296 7.28 19.15 -3.26
N ALA A 297 6.64 19.86 -4.19
CA ALA A 297 5.89 19.25 -5.28
C ALA A 297 6.78 18.36 -6.17
N ALA A 298 7.99 18.81 -6.49
CA ALA A 298 8.97 18.04 -7.26
C ALA A 298 9.44 16.78 -6.51
N MET A 299 9.68 16.89 -5.20
CA MET A 299 10.02 15.75 -4.34
C MET A 299 8.90 14.70 -4.36
N LEU A 300 7.64 15.10 -4.15
CA LEU A 300 6.51 14.18 -4.19
C LEU A 300 6.32 13.55 -5.57
N ARG A 301 6.49 14.32 -6.64
CA ARG A 301 6.43 13.78 -8.01
C ARG A 301 7.48 12.69 -8.21
N ARG A 302 8.71 12.93 -7.75
CA ARG A 302 9.78 11.92 -7.81
C ARG A 302 9.47 10.70 -6.94
N PHE A 303 8.94 10.90 -5.73
CA PHE A 303 8.56 9.82 -4.80
C PHE A 303 7.57 8.85 -5.44
N TRP A 304 6.51 9.37 -6.07
CA TRP A 304 5.47 8.54 -6.69
C TRP A 304 5.93 7.94 -8.03
N SER A 305 6.62 8.72 -8.87
CA SER A 305 7.11 8.21 -10.17
C SER A 305 8.12 7.08 -10.03
N THR A 306 9.00 7.14 -9.04
CA THR A 306 9.94 6.04 -8.75
C THR A 306 9.19 4.75 -8.44
N ARG A 307 8.10 4.84 -7.67
CA ARG A 307 7.26 3.67 -7.33
C ARG A 307 6.53 3.10 -8.55
N ASP A 308 5.96 3.99 -9.37
CA ASP A 308 5.33 3.55 -10.62
C ASP A 308 6.33 2.81 -11.51
N GLN A 309 7.52 3.36 -11.70
CA GLN A 309 8.57 2.74 -12.51
C GLN A 309 9.05 1.41 -11.93
N THR A 310 9.33 1.37 -10.61
CA THR A 310 9.76 0.14 -9.92
C THR A 310 8.73 -0.98 -10.02
N ASP A 311 7.44 -0.65 -9.95
CA ASP A 311 6.35 -1.61 -10.05
C ASP A 311 5.85 -1.82 -11.49
N LEU A 312 6.55 -1.27 -12.48
CA LEU A 312 6.24 -1.38 -13.91
C LEU A 312 4.84 -0.84 -14.26
N ARG A 313 4.40 0.23 -13.57
CA ARG A 313 3.09 0.86 -13.73
C ARG A 313 3.16 2.15 -14.55
N VAL A 314 2.01 2.56 -15.03
CA VAL A 314 1.88 3.87 -15.71
C VAL A 314 2.01 5.01 -14.70
N PRO A 315 2.53 6.18 -15.11
CA PRO A 315 2.69 7.33 -14.22
C PRO A 315 1.37 7.74 -13.53
N GLY A 316 1.43 7.97 -12.20
CA GLY A 316 0.29 8.33 -11.37
C GLY A 316 -0.50 7.14 -10.80
N SER A 317 -0.22 5.92 -11.26
CA SER A 317 -0.93 4.71 -10.86
C SER A 317 -0.79 4.41 -9.36
N ARG A 318 0.43 4.52 -8.81
CA ARG A 318 0.68 4.26 -7.38
C ARG A 318 0.06 5.31 -6.48
N LEU A 319 0.04 6.57 -6.90
CA LEU A 319 -0.64 7.65 -6.19
C LEU A 319 -2.16 7.42 -6.15
N ALA A 320 -2.77 7.04 -7.28
CA ALA A 320 -4.19 6.71 -7.34
C ALA A 320 -4.52 5.51 -6.44
N GLU A 321 -3.69 4.46 -6.51
CA GLU A 321 -3.82 3.29 -5.65
C GLU A 321 -3.65 3.63 -4.16
N HIS A 322 -2.74 4.55 -3.81
CA HIS A 322 -2.58 5.03 -2.43
C HIS A 322 -3.88 5.58 -1.88
N HIS A 323 -4.56 6.45 -2.62
CA HIS A 323 -5.82 7.02 -2.14
C HIS A 323 -6.96 6.00 -2.13
N ARG A 324 -7.03 5.06 -3.07
CA ARG A 324 -7.98 3.92 -2.99
C ARG A 324 -7.76 3.09 -1.72
N ARG A 325 -6.50 2.75 -1.44
CA ARG A 325 -6.13 2.00 -0.22
C ARG A 325 -6.42 2.78 1.05
N TYR A 326 -6.16 4.08 1.04
CA TYR A 326 -6.43 4.95 2.18
C TYR A 326 -7.91 4.93 2.56
N PHE A 327 -8.81 5.17 1.59
CA PHE A 327 -10.24 5.20 1.86
C PHE A 327 -10.80 3.82 2.20
N TYR A 328 -10.27 2.75 1.61
CA TYR A 328 -10.60 1.40 2.03
C TYR A 328 -10.14 1.10 3.46
N ALA A 329 -8.88 1.41 3.77
CA ALA A 329 -8.34 1.20 5.11
C ALA A 329 -9.10 2.00 6.17
N ARG A 330 -9.49 3.23 5.85
CA ARG A 330 -10.31 4.06 6.72
C ARG A 330 -11.66 3.43 7.08
N ARG A 331 -12.32 2.80 6.13
CA ARG A 331 -13.60 2.11 6.38
C ARG A 331 -13.44 0.82 7.16
N ASN A 332 -12.32 0.13 7.04
CA ASN A 332 -12.17 -1.24 7.53
C ASN A 332 -11.20 -1.40 8.70
N PHE A 333 -10.20 -0.52 8.84
CA PHE A 333 -9.06 -0.70 9.74
C PHE A 333 -8.76 0.54 10.59
N PHE A 334 -9.64 1.53 10.58
CA PHE A 334 -9.47 2.76 11.37
C PHE A 334 -9.66 2.45 12.86
N LEU A 335 -8.77 2.99 13.71
CA LEU A 335 -8.85 2.83 15.17
C LEU A 335 -9.93 3.74 15.76
N ALA A 336 -10.73 3.22 16.65
CA ALA A 336 -11.72 4.00 17.39
C ALA A 336 -11.06 4.86 18.48
N GLY A 337 -9.98 4.37 19.10
CA GLY A 337 -9.21 5.05 20.13
C GLY A 337 -7.71 5.12 19.81
N THR A 338 -7.04 6.15 20.32
CA THR A 338 -5.61 6.36 20.09
C THR A 338 -4.72 5.61 21.08
N ASN A 339 -5.28 5.09 22.17
CA ASN A 339 -4.55 4.43 23.26
C ASN A 339 -4.48 2.91 23.03
N ARG A 340 -3.40 2.45 22.37
CA ARG A 340 -3.17 1.03 22.04
C ARG A 340 -2.40 0.33 23.17
N HIS A 341 -2.96 -0.76 23.68
CA HIS A 341 -2.25 -1.66 24.60
C HIS A 341 -1.59 -2.80 23.84
N TYR A 342 -0.42 -3.23 24.29
CA TYR A 342 0.36 -4.27 23.63
C TYR A 342 0.83 -5.32 24.64
N ASP A 343 0.65 -6.59 24.28
CA ASP A 343 1.18 -7.71 25.03
C ASP A 343 2.63 -8.03 24.64
N ILE A 344 3.28 -8.92 25.41
CA ILE A 344 4.68 -9.34 25.21
C ILE A 344 4.94 -10.00 23.85
N VAL A 345 3.93 -10.65 23.26
CA VAL A 345 4.03 -11.27 21.94
C VAL A 345 3.82 -10.29 20.79
N GLU A 346 3.19 -9.15 21.05
CA GLU A 346 2.91 -8.08 20.10
C GLU A 346 4.09 -7.12 20.02
N ARG A 347 5.19 -7.59 19.43
CA ARG A 347 6.48 -6.87 19.45
C ARG A 347 6.56 -5.72 18.45
N PHE A 348 5.78 -5.77 17.40
CA PHE A 348 5.75 -4.72 16.40
C PHE A 348 4.99 -3.50 16.91
N ARG A 349 5.53 -2.30 16.65
CA ARG A 349 4.93 -1.01 16.98
C ARG A 349 4.91 -0.15 15.73
N SER A 350 3.77 0.01 15.10
CA SER A 350 3.65 0.80 13.87
C SER A 350 3.88 2.30 14.09
N GLY A 351 3.68 2.79 15.31
CA GLY A 351 3.62 4.22 15.59
C GLY A 351 2.39 4.93 14.99
N ASN A 352 1.58 4.23 14.21
CA ASN A 352 0.37 4.77 13.59
C ASN A 352 -0.75 4.85 14.62
N LYS A 353 -1.45 6.00 14.64
CA LYS A 353 -2.55 6.27 15.57
C LYS A 353 -3.92 6.14 14.91
N ASP A 354 -3.98 6.08 13.60
CA ASP A 354 -5.23 6.08 12.84
C ASP A 354 -5.66 4.68 12.42
N PHE A 355 -4.70 3.75 12.19
CA PHE A 355 -5.00 2.43 11.67
C PHE A 355 -4.43 1.33 12.56
N ASP A 356 -5.17 0.22 12.66
CA ASP A 356 -4.62 -1.03 13.17
C ASP A 356 -3.52 -1.56 12.24
N ASP A 357 -2.79 -2.61 12.65
CA ASP A 357 -1.65 -3.08 11.86
C ASP A 357 -2.07 -3.70 10.52
N ARG A 358 -3.34 -4.15 10.35
CA ARG A 358 -3.89 -4.56 9.05
C ARG A 358 -3.96 -3.37 8.11
N GLY A 359 -4.40 -2.21 8.61
CA GLY A 359 -4.43 -0.97 7.85
C GLY A 359 -3.03 -0.53 7.39
N VAL A 360 -2.03 -0.66 8.25
CA VAL A 360 -0.62 -0.36 7.92
C VAL A 360 -0.12 -1.24 6.75
N ILE A 361 -0.39 -2.56 6.80
CA ILE A 361 -0.01 -3.48 5.73
C ILE A 361 -0.83 -3.22 4.46
N TYR A 362 -2.14 -3.00 4.60
CA TYR A 362 -3.03 -2.75 3.46
C TYR A 362 -2.66 -1.48 2.68
N LEU A 363 -2.35 -0.38 3.36
CA LEU A 363 -1.90 0.87 2.74
C LEU A 363 -0.64 0.67 1.87
N ARG A 364 0.26 -0.19 2.32
CA ARG A 364 1.52 -0.49 1.62
C ARG A 364 1.35 -1.49 0.48
N HIS A 365 0.60 -2.58 0.71
CA HIS A 365 0.55 -3.72 -0.22
C HIS A 365 -0.82 -3.96 -0.87
N GLY A 366 -1.87 -3.30 -0.42
CA GLY A 366 -3.24 -3.45 -0.95
C GLY A 366 -3.94 -4.70 -0.41
N ALA A 367 -4.91 -5.22 -1.16
CA ALA A 367 -5.64 -6.42 -0.79
C ALA A 367 -4.72 -7.65 -0.81
N PRO A 368 -4.75 -8.51 0.23
CA PRO A 368 -4.03 -9.77 0.20
C PRO A 368 -4.63 -10.73 -0.81
N ASP A 369 -3.80 -11.64 -1.34
CA ASP A 369 -4.22 -12.67 -2.29
C ASP A 369 -5.04 -13.77 -1.64
N ALA A 370 -4.78 -14.02 -0.34
CA ALA A 370 -5.55 -14.96 0.46
C ALA A 370 -5.62 -14.50 1.91
N ARG A 371 -6.76 -14.80 2.55
CA ARG A 371 -7.02 -14.54 3.98
C ARG A 371 -7.50 -15.80 4.65
N ALA A 372 -7.13 -15.99 5.90
CA ALA A 372 -7.64 -17.07 6.75
C ALA A 372 -7.78 -16.58 8.18
N SER A 373 -8.80 -17.09 8.88
CA SER A 373 -9.03 -16.87 10.30
C SER A 373 -9.41 -18.18 10.97
N TYR A 374 -9.31 -18.24 12.28
CA TYR A 374 -9.70 -19.41 13.06
C TYR A 374 -10.44 -18.96 14.32
N GLN A 375 -11.57 -19.58 14.59
CA GLN A 375 -12.39 -19.29 15.76
C GLN A 375 -12.56 -20.57 16.58
N ALA A 376 -12.19 -20.53 17.84
CA ALA A 376 -12.40 -21.61 18.81
C ALA A 376 -12.49 -21.02 20.23
N PRO A 377 -13.08 -21.71 21.20
CA PRO A 377 -13.08 -21.26 22.58
C PRO A 377 -11.65 -21.03 23.08
N ASN A 378 -11.44 -19.90 23.77
CA ASN A 378 -10.15 -19.44 24.27
C ASN A 378 -9.04 -19.29 23.20
N VAL A 379 -9.41 -19.01 21.96
CA VAL A 379 -8.50 -18.53 20.90
C VAL A 379 -8.92 -17.09 20.60
N GLU A 380 -7.95 -16.19 20.68
CA GLU A 380 -8.16 -14.78 20.41
C GLU A 380 -8.58 -14.54 18.97
N ALA A 381 -9.30 -13.45 18.70
CA ALA A 381 -9.66 -13.05 17.36
C ALA A 381 -8.38 -12.88 16.52
N ASN A 382 -8.32 -13.58 15.38
CA ASN A 382 -7.10 -13.65 14.58
C ASN A 382 -7.39 -13.70 13.09
N GLU A 383 -6.47 -13.17 12.31
CA GLU A 383 -6.51 -13.19 10.86
C GLU A 383 -5.09 -13.35 10.32
N SER A 384 -4.93 -14.07 9.21
CA SER A 384 -3.65 -14.15 8.51
C SER A 384 -3.83 -13.82 7.04
N TRP A 385 -2.86 -13.09 6.48
CA TRP A 385 -2.87 -12.61 5.10
C TRP A 385 -1.67 -13.13 4.34
N ARG A 386 -1.86 -13.54 3.09
CA ARG A 386 -0.79 -13.86 2.16
C ARG A 386 -0.79 -12.87 1.00
N TYR A 387 0.41 -12.42 0.64
CA TYR A 387 0.70 -11.67 -0.58
C TYR A 387 1.67 -12.48 -1.43
N SER A 388 1.22 -12.96 -2.58
CA SER A 388 2.04 -13.70 -3.54
C SER A 388 2.89 -12.71 -4.34
N ARG A 389 4.20 -12.94 -4.37
CA ARG A 389 5.16 -12.09 -5.06
C ARG A 389 6.13 -12.96 -5.86
N PRO A 390 6.65 -12.46 -7.00
CA PRO A 390 7.67 -13.19 -7.76
C PRO A 390 8.92 -13.53 -6.93
N ASP A 391 9.28 -12.65 -5.99
CA ASP A 391 10.47 -12.79 -5.12
C ASP A 391 10.22 -13.60 -3.83
N GLY A 392 9.04 -14.18 -3.68
CA GLY A 392 8.61 -14.96 -2.51
C GLY A 392 7.43 -14.34 -1.77
N ASP A 393 6.58 -15.20 -1.24
CA ASP A 393 5.35 -14.80 -0.56
C ASP A 393 5.64 -14.10 0.78
N LEU A 394 4.82 -13.09 1.09
CA LEU A 394 4.74 -12.51 2.44
C LEU A 394 3.51 -13.07 3.14
N VAL A 395 3.69 -13.54 4.38
CA VAL A 395 2.59 -14.01 5.23
C VAL A 395 2.62 -13.23 6.53
N PHE A 396 1.48 -12.63 6.87
CA PHE A 396 1.28 -11.84 8.08
C PHE A 396 0.24 -12.50 8.97
N HIS A 397 0.47 -12.43 10.28
CA HIS A 397 -0.47 -12.86 11.30
C HIS A 397 -0.86 -11.68 12.16
N PHE A 398 -2.16 -11.55 12.39
CA PHE A 398 -2.76 -10.49 13.19
C PHE A 398 -3.59 -11.09 14.31
N ILE A 399 -3.58 -10.43 15.47
CA ILE A 399 -4.34 -10.81 16.64
C ILE A 399 -5.02 -9.59 17.26
N ALA A 400 -6.26 -9.76 17.72
CA ALA A 400 -6.96 -8.78 18.54
C ALA A 400 -7.35 -9.43 19.87
N ARG A 401 -6.81 -8.92 20.97
CA ARG A 401 -7.04 -9.48 22.31
C ARG A 401 -8.07 -8.68 23.11
N GLU A 402 -7.68 -7.50 23.54
CA GLU A 402 -8.51 -6.68 24.42
C GLU A 402 -9.51 -5.85 23.63
N ASP A 403 -9.15 -5.39 22.43
CA ASP A 403 -9.98 -4.66 21.52
C ASP A 403 -10.14 -5.46 20.21
N VAL A 404 -11.34 -5.98 19.99
CA VAL A 404 -11.68 -6.76 18.78
C VAL A 404 -11.56 -5.95 17.48
N GLN A 405 -11.29 -4.67 17.57
CA GLN A 405 -11.09 -3.77 16.44
C GLN A 405 -9.63 -3.38 16.22
N ASP A 406 -8.75 -3.60 17.20
CA ASP A 406 -7.31 -3.31 17.13
C ASP A 406 -6.49 -4.57 16.88
N TYR A 407 -6.37 -4.94 15.63
CA TYR A 407 -5.54 -6.06 15.20
C TYR A 407 -4.07 -5.66 15.14
N LYS A 408 -3.22 -6.43 15.80
CA LYS A 408 -1.78 -6.22 15.92
C LYS A 408 -1.01 -7.33 15.25
N LEU A 409 0.12 -6.99 14.62
CA LEU A 409 1.03 -7.94 13.99
C LEU A 409 1.77 -8.77 15.05
N VAL A 410 1.83 -10.09 14.81
CA VAL A 410 2.62 -11.04 15.58
C VAL A 410 3.59 -11.80 14.67
N GLU A 411 4.73 -12.21 15.21
CA GLU A 411 5.81 -12.87 14.47
C GLU A 411 5.51 -14.32 14.09
N SER A 412 4.58 -14.96 14.81
CA SER A 412 4.27 -16.37 14.64
C SER A 412 2.77 -16.62 14.77
N LEU A 413 2.26 -17.56 13.99
CA LEU A 413 0.88 -18.03 14.13
C LEU A 413 0.59 -18.55 15.55
N PHE A 414 1.58 -19.13 16.21
CA PHE A 414 1.44 -19.66 17.59
C PHE A 414 1.25 -18.57 18.64
N ASP A 415 1.64 -17.33 18.35
CA ASP A 415 1.41 -16.18 19.23
C ASP A 415 -0.10 -15.90 19.42
N VAL A 416 -0.95 -16.40 18.52
CA VAL A 416 -2.43 -16.35 18.62
C VAL A 416 -2.94 -17.10 19.86
N LEU A 417 -2.21 -18.15 20.31
CA LEU A 417 -2.55 -18.92 21.52
C LEU A 417 -2.16 -18.20 22.81
N GLY A 418 -1.57 -17.01 22.73
CA GLY A 418 -1.07 -16.23 23.84
C GLY A 418 0.27 -16.73 24.39
N PHE A 419 0.87 -15.91 25.27
CA PHE A 419 2.19 -16.22 25.85
C PHE A 419 2.18 -17.57 26.58
N SER A 420 1.15 -17.83 27.39
CA SER A 420 1.02 -19.12 28.11
C SER A 420 0.87 -20.31 27.17
N GLY A 421 0.13 -20.14 26.07
CA GLY A 421 -0.02 -21.17 25.04
C GLY A 421 1.26 -21.42 24.24
N ALA A 422 1.95 -20.35 23.84
CA ALA A 422 3.22 -20.44 23.12
C ALA A 422 4.34 -21.08 23.97
N VAL A 423 4.41 -20.73 25.26
CA VAL A 423 5.37 -21.31 26.20
C VAL A 423 5.07 -22.78 26.50
N ARG A 424 3.78 -23.15 26.66
CA ARG A 424 3.37 -24.55 26.84
C ARG A 424 3.68 -25.42 25.63
N LEU A 425 3.52 -24.92 24.42
CA LEU A 425 3.97 -25.60 23.19
C LEU A 425 5.49 -25.83 23.15
N GLN A 426 6.27 -24.94 23.75
CA GLN A 426 7.73 -25.09 23.84
C GLN A 426 8.17 -25.99 25.03
N ALA A 427 7.37 -26.04 26.10
CA ALA A 427 7.72 -26.70 27.36
C ALA A 427 6.96 -28.01 27.60
N SER A 428 6.13 -28.50 26.68
CA SER A 428 5.18 -29.59 26.91
C SER A 428 5.85 -30.89 27.37
N GLY A 429 5.79 -31.10 28.69
CA GLY A 429 5.70 -32.40 29.30
C GLY A 429 4.23 -32.86 29.33
N GLN A 430 3.99 -33.99 28.97
CA GLN A 430 2.91 -34.90 28.58
C GLN A 430 1.44 -34.69 29.01
N ASP A 431 1.04 -33.88 30.00
CA ASP A 431 -0.31 -34.01 30.58
C ASP A 431 -1.35 -32.92 30.17
N ASP A 432 -0.92 -31.77 29.64
CA ASP A 432 -1.82 -30.73 29.11
C ASP A 432 -1.81 -30.66 27.56
N ALA A 433 -1.18 -31.59 26.91
CA ALA A 433 -0.86 -31.60 25.49
C ALA A 433 -2.09 -31.76 24.60
N GLU A 434 -3.09 -32.56 24.99
CA GLU A 434 -4.22 -32.91 24.12
C GLU A 434 -5.15 -31.72 23.78
N ALA A 435 -5.45 -30.87 24.75
CA ALA A 435 -6.34 -29.72 24.51
C ALA A 435 -5.63 -28.58 23.74
N LEU A 436 -4.32 -28.44 23.94
CA LEU A 436 -3.50 -27.50 23.19
C LEU A 436 -3.24 -28.01 21.77
N ASP A 437 -3.04 -29.31 21.61
CA ASP A 437 -2.82 -29.96 20.32
C ASP A 437 -4.04 -29.81 19.39
N ALA A 438 -5.27 -29.92 19.91
CA ALA A 438 -6.48 -29.73 19.10
C ALA A 438 -6.63 -28.29 18.62
N ARG A 439 -6.34 -27.28 19.47
CA ARG A 439 -6.38 -25.86 19.08
C ARG A 439 -5.26 -25.51 18.11
N ALA A 440 -4.05 -25.94 18.40
CA ALA A 440 -2.90 -25.73 17.56
C ALA A 440 -3.08 -26.45 16.20
N ALA A 441 -3.61 -27.67 16.20
CA ALA A 441 -3.92 -28.40 14.96
C ALA A 441 -4.97 -27.68 14.11
N GLY A 442 -6.07 -27.21 14.73
CA GLY A 442 -7.12 -26.44 14.03
C GLY A 442 -6.58 -25.12 13.48
N LEU A 443 -5.75 -24.42 14.25
CA LEU A 443 -5.10 -23.18 13.83
C LEU A 443 -4.17 -23.41 12.64
N LEU A 444 -3.32 -24.43 12.65
CA LEU A 444 -2.42 -24.80 11.55
C LEU A 444 -3.21 -25.20 10.29
N LEU A 445 -4.24 -26.06 10.44
CA LEU A 445 -5.09 -26.51 9.34
C LEU A 445 -5.78 -25.33 8.64
N SER A 446 -6.26 -24.36 9.42
CA SER A 446 -6.91 -23.16 8.87
C SER A 446 -5.96 -22.29 8.01
N ARG A 447 -4.65 -22.48 8.09
CA ARG A 447 -3.61 -21.73 7.36
C ARG A 447 -2.94 -22.54 6.24
N GLU A 448 -3.29 -23.81 6.05
CA GLU A 448 -2.69 -24.65 5.01
C GLU A 448 -2.88 -24.06 3.61
N ALA A 449 -4.03 -23.46 3.34
CA ALA A 449 -4.30 -22.74 2.09
C ALA A 449 -3.41 -21.49 1.87
N LEU A 450 -2.85 -20.91 2.93
CA LEU A 450 -1.93 -19.78 2.81
C LEU A 450 -0.50 -20.24 2.52
N SER A 451 -0.06 -21.35 3.11
CA SER A 451 1.26 -21.92 2.86
C SER A 451 1.30 -23.40 3.20
N PRO A 452 1.88 -24.24 2.31
CA PRO A 452 2.08 -25.68 2.57
C PRO A 452 2.94 -25.96 3.82
N MET A 453 3.64 -24.95 4.35
CA MET A 453 4.41 -25.04 5.58
C MET A 453 3.53 -25.41 6.78
N TYR A 454 2.31 -24.86 6.87
CA TYR A 454 1.40 -25.13 7.99
C TYR A 454 0.89 -26.56 8.01
N GLY A 455 0.57 -27.13 6.85
CA GLY A 455 0.25 -28.55 6.73
C GLY A 455 1.43 -29.47 7.07
N ARG A 456 2.67 -29.05 6.82
CA ARG A 456 3.88 -29.78 7.25
C ARG A 456 4.06 -29.70 8.75
N LEU A 457 3.92 -28.52 9.37
CA LEU A 457 4.00 -28.33 10.81
C LEU A 457 3.03 -29.22 11.59
N GLN A 458 1.82 -29.44 11.07
CA GLN A 458 0.83 -30.34 11.66
C GLN A 458 1.26 -31.81 11.66
N ARG A 459 2.02 -32.24 10.66
CA ARG A 459 2.41 -33.66 10.45
C ARG A 459 3.76 -34.01 11.10
N VAL A 460 4.45 -33.05 11.64
CA VAL A 460 5.82 -33.24 12.19
C VAL A 460 5.74 -33.66 13.64
N GLY A 461 6.50 -34.71 13.99
CA GLY A 461 6.63 -35.19 15.39
C GLY A 461 7.35 -34.17 16.30
N PRO A 462 7.21 -34.31 17.64
CA PRO A 462 7.68 -33.33 18.63
C PRO A 462 9.15 -32.95 18.50
N ALA A 463 10.03 -33.89 18.14
CA ALA A 463 11.47 -33.66 18.00
C ALA A 463 11.85 -32.63 16.90
N SER A 464 11.01 -32.46 15.88
CA SER A 464 11.25 -31.51 14.79
C SER A 464 10.39 -30.25 14.91
N ALA A 465 9.36 -30.26 15.76
CA ALA A 465 8.40 -29.16 15.89
C ALA A 465 9.08 -27.84 16.27
N ALA A 466 10.01 -27.86 17.24
CA ALA A 466 10.74 -26.67 17.71
C ALA A 466 11.52 -25.97 16.56
N ARG A 467 12.17 -26.76 15.69
CA ARG A 467 12.90 -26.20 14.53
C ARG A 467 11.96 -25.54 13.53
N TYR A 468 10.85 -26.21 13.20
CA TYR A 468 9.87 -25.66 12.26
C TYR A 468 9.16 -24.43 12.81
N GLN A 469 8.88 -24.35 14.11
CA GLN A 469 8.35 -23.17 14.78
C GLN A 469 9.35 -22.00 14.74
N ALA A 470 10.64 -22.28 14.95
CA ALA A 470 11.68 -21.27 14.84
C ALA A 470 11.81 -20.72 13.41
N ASP A 471 11.71 -21.61 12.41
CA ASP A 471 11.72 -21.22 11.00
C ASP A 471 10.48 -20.40 10.63
N GLU A 472 9.29 -20.78 11.09
CA GLU A 472 8.04 -20.06 10.89
C GLU A 472 8.11 -18.65 11.51
N ARG A 473 8.56 -18.53 12.76
CA ARG A 473 8.76 -17.23 13.42
C ARG A 473 9.78 -16.36 12.69
N ARG A 474 10.86 -16.96 12.18
CA ARG A 474 11.85 -16.22 11.36
C ARG A 474 11.25 -15.67 10.09
N LEU A 475 10.42 -16.45 9.38
CA LEU A 475 9.71 -16.03 8.19
C LEU A 475 8.68 -14.93 8.49
N GLY A 476 7.90 -15.06 9.58
CA GLY A 476 6.97 -14.02 10.02
C GLY A 476 7.67 -12.71 10.35
N ARG A 477 8.80 -12.77 11.07
CA ARG A 477 9.63 -11.59 11.35
C ARG A 477 10.17 -10.94 10.07
N ALA A 478 10.61 -11.74 9.11
CA ALA A 478 11.05 -11.23 7.79
C ALA A 478 9.90 -10.59 7.02
N SER A 479 8.72 -11.21 7.03
CA SER A 479 7.50 -10.66 6.41
C SER A 479 7.11 -9.32 7.06
N ILE A 480 7.10 -9.22 8.39
CA ILE A 480 6.81 -7.96 9.09
C ILE A 480 7.81 -6.88 8.68
N ARG A 481 9.11 -7.17 8.72
CA ARG A 481 10.15 -6.22 8.33
C ARG A 481 9.94 -5.72 6.90
N LEU A 482 9.79 -6.62 5.93
CA LEU A 482 9.58 -6.26 4.54
C LEU A 482 8.26 -5.53 4.33
N GLY A 483 7.18 -6.04 4.94
CA GLY A 483 5.84 -5.47 4.77
C GLY A 483 5.67 -4.08 5.38
N THR A 484 6.47 -3.72 6.38
CA THR A 484 6.39 -2.41 7.05
C THR A 484 7.40 -1.40 6.53
N THR A 485 8.47 -1.86 5.82
CA THR A 485 9.50 -0.96 5.27
C THR A 485 9.41 -0.79 3.75
N THR A 486 8.70 -1.67 3.06
CA THR A 486 8.46 -1.59 1.62
C THR A 486 6.99 -1.32 1.33
N ASP A 487 6.70 -0.94 0.10
CA ASP A 487 5.35 -0.86 -0.45
C ASP A 487 5.37 -1.39 -1.89
N SER A 488 4.22 -1.82 -2.39
CA SER A 488 4.13 -2.39 -3.73
C SER A 488 2.76 -2.13 -4.37
N HIS A 489 2.80 -1.95 -5.67
CA HIS A 489 1.63 -1.95 -6.56
C HIS A 489 1.94 -2.79 -7.80
N GLY A 490 2.52 -3.99 -7.56
CA GLY A 490 2.99 -4.89 -8.60
C GLY A 490 1.90 -5.25 -9.61
N LEU A 491 2.32 -5.55 -10.82
CA LEU A 491 1.43 -6.03 -11.88
C LEU A 491 0.88 -7.40 -11.48
N ARG A 492 -0.39 -7.63 -11.80
CA ARG A 492 -1.09 -8.91 -11.67
C ARG A 492 -1.89 -9.15 -12.93
N PHE A 493 -1.91 -10.37 -13.40
CA PHE A 493 -2.62 -10.78 -14.59
C PHE A 493 -3.57 -11.92 -14.25
N GLY A 494 -4.74 -11.94 -14.87
CA GLY A 494 -5.74 -12.99 -14.66
C GLY A 494 -5.32 -14.32 -15.29
N ARG A 495 -4.48 -14.28 -16.35
CA ARG A 495 -3.90 -15.43 -17.03
C ARG A 495 -2.38 -15.31 -17.10
N GLU A 496 -1.70 -16.37 -16.72
CA GLU A 496 -0.24 -16.43 -16.83
C GLU A 496 0.19 -16.60 -18.29
N LEU A 497 1.12 -15.77 -18.75
CA LEU A 497 1.77 -15.88 -20.05
C LEU A 497 3.07 -16.68 -19.88
N THR A 498 3.14 -17.85 -20.47
CA THR A 498 4.39 -18.62 -20.48
C THR A 498 5.39 -17.97 -21.42
N ALA A 499 6.59 -17.67 -20.96
CA ALA A 499 7.67 -17.16 -21.80
C ALA A 499 9.04 -17.54 -21.24
N ARG A 500 10.04 -17.65 -22.10
CA ARG A 500 11.46 -17.62 -21.73
C ARG A 500 12.00 -16.24 -22.04
N THR A 501 12.83 -15.72 -21.18
CA THR A 501 13.41 -14.39 -21.31
C THR A 501 14.87 -14.38 -20.91
N GLU A 502 15.67 -13.53 -21.56
CA GLU A 502 17.05 -13.27 -21.19
C GLU A 502 17.31 -11.76 -21.19
N VAL A 503 18.13 -11.31 -20.26
CA VAL A 503 18.62 -9.92 -20.16
C VAL A 503 20.14 -9.99 -20.21
N LEU A 504 20.72 -9.51 -21.31
CA LEU A 504 22.14 -9.62 -21.59
C LEU A 504 22.77 -8.23 -21.71
N ALA A 505 23.80 -7.97 -20.90
CA ALA A 505 24.57 -6.72 -20.96
C ALA A 505 25.64 -6.81 -22.07
N VAL A 506 25.26 -6.40 -23.26
CA VAL A 506 26.13 -6.46 -24.45
C VAL A 506 25.77 -5.35 -25.44
N GLY A 507 26.77 -4.73 -26.02
CA GLY A 507 26.63 -3.63 -26.94
C GLY A 507 26.73 -2.25 -26.31
N ARG A 508 26.85 -1.25 -27.17
CA ARG A 508 26.76 0.18 -26.82
C ARG A 508 26.04 0.93 -27.92
N ASP A 509 25.45 2.03 -27.57
CA ASP A 509 25.03 3.10 -28.48
C ASP A 509 25.78 4.40 -28.13
N SER A 510 25.41 5.49 -28.79
CA SER A 510 26.00 6.82 -28.57
C SER A 510 25.76 7.38 -27.15
N THR A 511 24.85 6.80 -26.41
CA THR A 511 24.38 7.32 -25.10
C THR A 511 24.81 6.44 -23.91
N GLY A 512 25.10 5.16 -24.14
CA GLY A 512 25.46 4.26 -23.05
C GLY A 512 25.67 2.81 -23.44
N SER A 513 25.76 1.94 -22.46
CA SER A 513 25.76 0.50 -22.63
C SER A 513 24.38 -0.03 -22.89
N LEU A 514 24.26 -1.15 -23.60
CA LEU A 514 22.97 -1.76 -23.92
C LEU A 514 22.70 -3.01 -23.08
N LEU A 515 21.47 -3.14 -22.64
CA LEU A 515 20.87 -4.41 -22.26
C LEU A 515 20.03 -4.91 -23.44
N GLN A 516 20.27 -6.14 -23.86
CA GLN A 516 19.46 -6.82 -24.86
C GLN A 516 18.39 -7.66 -24.13
N LEU A 517 17.16 -7.20 -24.15
CA LEU A 517 16.01 -7.94 -23.59
C LEU A 517 15.48 -8.85 -24.68
N THR A 518 15.62 -10.16 -24.52
CA THR A 518 15.10 -11.15 -25.48
C THR A 518 14.01 -12.00 -24.85
N TYR A 519 13.07 -12.45 -25.66
CA TYR A 519 11.98 -13.31 -25.20
C TYR A 519 11.52 -14.30 -26.28
N ALA A 520 11.01 -15.43 -25.79
CA ALA A 520 10.35 -16.46 -26.60
C ALA A 520 9.02 -16.86 -25.94
N ILE A 521 7.92 -16.68 -26.65
CA ILE A 521 6.56 -16.98 -26.17
C ILE A 521 6.00 -18.14 -27.04
N PRO A 522 5.63 -19.30 -26.47
CA PRO A 522 5.06 -20.40 -27.24
C PRO A 522 3.68 -20.04 -27.79
N GLY A 523 3.38 -20.51 -28.99
CA GLY A 523 2.08 -20.27 -29.63
C GLY A 523 0.89 -20.76 -28.80
N SER A 524 1.09 -21.79 -27.96
CA SER A 524 0.07 -22.26 -27.01
C SER A 524 -0.33 -21.24 -25.94
N SER A 525 0.50 -20.23 -25.68
CA SER A 525 0.26 -19.17 -24.70
C SER A 525 -0.25 -17.87 -25.32
N LEU A 526 -0.22 -17.79 -26.66
CA LEU A 526 -0.58 -16.61 -27.41
C LEU A 526 -2.03 -16.61 -27.88
N GLU A 527 -2.68 -15.45 -27.83
CA GLU A 527 -4.00 -15.22 -28.43
C GLU A 527 -3.87 -14.45 -29.75
N PRO A 528 -4.16 -15.07 -30.89
CA PRO A 528 -4.13 -14.39 -32.17
C PRO A 528 -5.33 -13.44 -32.32
N VAL A 529 -5.09 -12.18 -32.68
CA VAL A 529 -6.12 -11.23 -33.01
C VAL A 529 -6.27 -11.21 -34.52
N PRO A 530 -7.42 -11.60 -35.11
CA PRO A 530 -7.62 -11.57 -36.55
C PRO A 530 -7.50 -10.14 -37.11
N VAL A 531 -6.77 -10.00 -38.20
CA VAL A 531 -6.64 -8.76 -38.98
C VAL A 531 -6.86 -9.06 -40.48
N SER A 532 -6.95 -8.02 -41.30
CA SER A 532 -7.29 -8.16 -42.72
C SER A 532 -6.35 -9.06 -43.53
N ARG A 533 -5.12 -9.25 -43.08
CA ARG A 533 -4.09 -10.09 -43.75
C ARG A 533 -3.37 -11.01 -42.75
N GLY A 534 -4.13 -11.83 -42.00
CA GLY A 534 -3.55 -12.78 -41.04
C GLY A 534 -3.93 -12.52 -39.59
N VAL A 535 -3.00 -12.63 -38.69
CA VAL A 535 -3.19 -12.45 -37.26
C VAL A 535 -2.16 -11.50 -36.69
N LEU A 536 -2.58 -10.70 -35.70
CA LEU A 536 -1.76 -9.73 -34.97
C LEU A 536 -1.50 -10.23 -33.56
N TYR A 537 -0.25 -10.12 -33.12
CA TYR A 537 0.16 -10.27 -31.73
C TYR A 537 0.74 -8.96 -31.23
N SER A 538 0.18 -8.40 -30.18
CA SER A 538 0.68 -7.18 -29.52
C SER A 538 1.29 -7.56 -28.17
N ILE A 539 2.62 -7.53 -28.08
CA ILE A 539 3.35 -7.86 -26.85
C ILE A 539 3.88 -6.58 -26.24
N ARG A 540 3.35 -6.22 -25.06
CA ARG A 540 3.85 -5.11 -24.26
C ARG A 540 4.94 -5.59 -23.34
N LEU A 541 6.09 -4.91 -23.41
CA LEU A 541 7.24 -5.18 -22.56
C LEU A 541 7.46 -3.97 -21.65
N ARG A 542 7.52 -4.22 -20.35
CA ARG A 542 7.85 -3.21 -19.34
C ARG A 542 9.10 -3.64 -18.60
N PHE A 543 10.00 -2.70 -18.42
CA PHE A 543 11.29 -2.92 -17.80
C PHE A 543 11.69 -1.74 -16.93
N ALA A 544 12.35 -2.02 -15.80
CA ALA A 544 12.98 -1.02 -14.95
C ALA A 544 14.29 -1.57 -14.41
N ALA A 545 15.36 -0.78 -14.51
CA ALA A 545 16.65 -1.06 -13.91
C ALA A 545 16.97 -0.04 -12.81
N MET A 546 17.49 -0.53 -11.69
CA MET A 546 17.83 0.24 -10.50
C MET A 546 19.29 0.05 -10.14
N ASP A 547 19.93 1.12 -9.67
CA ASP A 547 21.28 1.04 -9.08
C ASP A 547 21.24 0.49 -7.64
N ASP A 548 22.40 0.31 -7.01
CA ASP A 548 22.55 -0.20 -5.65
C ASP A 548 21.86 0.68 -4.59
N SER A 549 21.54 1.93 -4.91
CA SER A 549 20.76 2.82 -4.05
C SER A 549 19.24 2.66 -4.22
N GLY A 550 18.79 1.77 -5.12
CA GLY A 550 17.38 1.59 -5.49
C GLY A 550 16.80 2.70 -6.38
N ARG A 551 17.66 3.57 -6.93
CA ARG A 551 17.23 4.61 -7.87
C ARG A 551 17.02 4.00 -9.24
N VAL A 552 15.87 4.25 -9.88
CA VAL A 552 15.63 3.85 -11.27
C VAL A 552 16.55 4.63 -12.20
N VAL A 553 17.41 3.92 -12.90
CA VAL A 553 18.41 4.46 -13.85
C VAL A 553 18.01 4.25 -15.30
N ALA A 554 17.11 3.31 -15.57
CA ALA A 554 16.49 3.11 -16.88
C ALA A 554 15.10 2.51 -16.72
N SER A 555 14.17 2.89 -17.59
CA SER A 555 12.85 2.28 -17.67
C SER A 555 12.36 2.25 -19.11
N LEU A 556 11.55 1.23 -19.42
CA LEU A 556 10.96 1.05 -20.74
C LEU A 556 9.53 0.55 -20.59
N ASP A 557 8.62 1.12 -21.37
CA ASP A 557 7.27 0.62 -21.57
C ASP A 557 6.99 0.70 -23.07
N THR A 558 6.99 -0.42 -23.76
CA THR A 558 6.84 -0.47 -25.22
C THR A 558 5.97 -1.65 -25.65
N THR A 559 5.27 -1.48 -26.76
CA THR A 559 4.48 -2.55 -27.37
C THR A 559 5.07 -2.91 -28.73
N ARG A 560 5.44 -4.17 -28.91
CA ARG A 560 5.84 -4.74 -30.18
C ARG A 560 4.66 -5.44 -30.83
N ARG A 561 4.44 -5.15 -32.11
CA ARG A 561 3.36 -5.72 -32.91
C ARG A 561 3.95 -6.66 -33.95
N PHE A 562 3.44 -7.87 -33.98
CA PHE A 562 3.86 -8.91 -34.93
C PHE A 562 2.64 -9.32 -35.75
N VAL A 563 2.78 -9.28 -37.08
CA VAL A 563 1.76 -9.75 -38.00
C VAL A 563 2.28 -11.05 -38.66
N ALA A 564 1.49 -12.11 -38.53
CA ALA A 564 1.77 -13.40 -39.14
C ALA A 564 0.65 -13.78 -40.10
N ALA A 565 0.96 -14.54 -41.14
CA ALA A 565 -0.04 -14.98 -42.12
C ALA A 565 -1.06 -15.96 -41.50
N ALA A 566 -0.63 -16.73 -40.49
CA ALA A 566 -1.46 -17.66 -39.72
C ALA A 566 -1.06 -17.61 -38.23
N ALA A 567 -1.88 -18.22 -37.37
CA ALA A 567 -1.56 -18.35 -35.96
C ALA A 567 -0.26 -19.12 -35.75
N VAL A 568 0.57 -18.68 -34.80
CA VAL A 568 1.81 -19.37 -34.42
C VAL A 568 1.42 -20.75 -33.86
N PRO A 569 1.94 -21.85 -34.42
CA PRO A 569 1.65 -23.18 -33.94
C PRO A 569 1.98 -23.38 -32.46
N ALA A 570 1.25 -24.20 -31.75
CA ALA A 570 1.36 -24.35 -30.30
C ALA A 570 2.79 -24.65 -29.79
N ARG A 571 3.60 -25.33 -30.56
CA ARG A 571 5.00 -25.71 -30.24
C ARG A 571 6.04 -24.78 -30.82
N GLU A 572 5.65 -23.85 -31.67
CA GLU A 572 6.53 -22.79 -32.20
C GLU A 572 6.49 -21.57 -31.27
N HIS A 573 7.45 -20.66 -31.43
CA HIS A 573 7.63 -19.54 -30.55
C HIS A 573 7.63 -18.22 -31.33
N LEU A 574 6.95 -17.23 -30.76
CA LEU A 574 7.13 -15.85 -31.15
C LEU A 574 8.37 -15.31 -30.43
N LEU A 575 9.36 -14.90 -31.21
CA LEU A 575 10.63 -14.37 -30.71
C LEU A 575 10.65 -12.84 -30.79
N GLY A 576 11.25 -12.20 -29.79
CA GLY A 576 11.43 -10.76 -29.80
C GLY A 576 12.69 -10.30 -29.10
N ARG A 577 13.17 -9.11 -29.50
CA ARG A 577 14.32 -8.43 -28.90
C ARG A 577 14.03 -6.94 -28.75
N VAL A 578 14.41 -6.37 -27.62
CA VAL A 578 14.30 -4.94 -27.34
C VAL A 578 15.57 -4.47 -26.64
N PRO A 579 16.32 -3.52 -27.22
CA PRO A 579 17.47 -2.92 -26.56
C PRO A 579 17.03 -1.84 -25.56
N VAL A 580 17.76 -1.72 -24.45
CA VAL A 580 17.58 -0.66 -23.45
C VAL A 580 18.94 -0.09 -23.08
N THR A 581 19.09 1.23 -23.16
CA THR A 581 20.34 1.91 -22.76
C THR A 581 20.38 2.08 -21.25
N VAL A 582 21.51 1.72 -20.64
CA VAL A 582 21.73 1.76 -19.20
C VAL A 582 23.12 2.30 -18.86
N PRO A 583 23.33 2.89 -17.68
CA PRO A 583 24.67 3.19 -17.19
C PRO A 583 25.45 1.91 -16.83
N PRO A 584 26.78 1.95 -16.81
CA PRO A 584 27.62 0.84 -16.34
C PRO A 584 27.45 0.65 -14.81
N GLY A 585 27.67 -0.58 -14.33
CA GLY A 585 27.61 -0.93 -12.92
C GLY A 585 26.85 -2.22 -12.64
N HIS A 586 26.58 -2.46 -11.37
CA HIS A 586 25.66 -3.52 -10.94
C HIS A 586 24.24 -2.95 -10.91
N LEU A 587 23.35 -3.56 -11.65
CA LEU A 587 21.95 -3.14 -11.73
C LEU A 587 21.04 -4.27 -11.29
N THR A 588 20.04 -3.93 -10.51
CA THR A 588 18.90 -4.79 -10.23
C THR A 588 17.80 -4.44 -11.22
N TYR A 589 17.12 -5.43 -11.80
CA TYR A 589 16.06 -5.17 -12.78
C TYR A 589 14.78 -5.95 -12.52
N ARG A 590 13.69 -5.40 -13.06
CA ARG A 590 12.38 -6.05 -13.17
C ARG A 590 11.91 -6.02 -14.61
N LEU A 591 11.24 -7.09 -15.01
CA LEU A 591 10.72 -7.26 -16.36
C LEU A 591 9.32 -7.87 -16.32
N ALA A 592 8.43 -7.35 -17.15
CA ALA A 592 7.12 -7.93 -17.39
C ALA A 592 6.82 -8.00 -18.89
N LEU A 593 6.19 -9.08 -19.30
CA LEU A 593 5.58 -9.27 -20.62
C LEU A 593 4.07 -9.33 -20.47
N GLN A 594 3.34 -8.72 -21.41
CA GLN A 594 1.89 -8.68 -21.39
C GLN A 594 1.34 -8.80 -22.80
N GLN A 595 0.29 -9.60 -22.96
CA GLN A 595 -0.52 -9.64 -24.18
C GLN A 595 -1.97 -9.32 -23.82
N GLY A 596 -2.55 -8.30 -24.48
CA GLY A 596 -3.87 -7.79 -24.10
C GLY A 596 -3.87 -7.18 -22.70
N GLU A 597 -5.01 -7.21 -22.02
CA GLU A 597 -5.13 -6.65 -20.66
C GLU A 597 -4.99 -7.71 -19.56
N ASP A 598 -5.32 -8.98 -19.86
CA ASP A 598 -5.47 -10.03 -18.88
C ASP A 598 -4.29 -11.00 -18.81
N ALA A 599 -3.56 -11.22 -19.90
CA ALA A 599 -2.47 -12.19 -19.96
C ALA A 599 -1.11 -11.55 -19.74
N GLY A 600 -0.30 -12.08 -18.81
CA GLY A 600 1.03 -11.56 -18.59
C GLY A 600 1.92 -12.41 -17.71
N LEU A 601 3.20 -12.04 -17.68
CA LEU A 601 4.26 -12.64 -16.88
C LEU A 601 5.05 -11.51 -16.21
N VAL A 602 5.20 -11.59 -14.90
CA VAL A 602 6.15 -10.75 -14.15
C VAL A 602 7.28 -11.64 -13.67
N LEU A 603 8.48 -11.35 -14.09
CA LEU A 603 9.67 -12.11 -13.67
C LEU A 603 10.08 -11.74 -12.23
N PRO A 604 10.69 -12.66 -11.48
CA PRO A 604 11.41 -12.33 -10.26
C PRO A 604 12.45 -11.24 -10.50
N THR A 605 12.73 -10.45 -9.47
CA THR A 605 13.80 -9.46 -9.49
C THR A 605 15.13 -10.16 -9.68
N ASP A 606 15.96 -9.68 -10.62
CA ASP A 606 17.27 -10.26 -10.91
C ASP A 606 18.32 -9.14 -11.09
N THR A 607 19.58 -9.52 -11.24
CA THR A 607 20.70 -8.60 -11.33
C THR A 607 21.49 -8.79 -12.61
N VAL A 608 22.09 -7.70 -13.10
CA VAL A 608 22.97 -7.71 -14.27
C VAL A 608 24.19 -6.83 -14.03
N ARG A 609 25.37 -7.28 -14.45
CA ARG A 609 26.60 -6.50 -14.43
C ARG A 609 26.87 -5.90 -15.80
N VAL A 610 26.85 -4.59 -15.90
CA VAL A 610 27.10 -3.83 -17.11
C VAL A 610 28.56 -3.35 -17.13
N ALA A 611 29.32 -3.77 -18.13
CA ALA A 611 30.74 -3.41 -18.26
C ALA A 611 30.88 -1.90 -18.48
N ALA A 612 31.91 -1.30 -17.86
CA ALA A 612 32.28 0.09 -18.08
C ALA A 612 32.93 0.28 -19.47
N GLY A 613 32.59 1.41 -20.13
CA GLY A 613 33.14 1.71 -21.45
C GLY A 613 34.64 2.02 -21.45
N ALA A 614 35.14 2.66 -20.40
CA ALA A 614 36.52 3.04 -20.19
C ALA A 614 37.07 2.32 -18.94
N ALA A 615 37.25 1.02 -19.03
CA ALA A 615 37.81 0.22 -17.95
C ALA A 615 39.34 0.18 -18.03
N SER A 616 40.03 0.21 -16.89
CA SER A 616 41.48 0.02 -16.76
C SER A 616 41.86 -1.43 -16.46
N VAL A 617 40.88 -2.31 -16.39
CA VAL A 617 41.02 -3.76 -16.17
C VAL A 617 40.17 -4.51 -17.20
N PRO A 618 40.61 -5.72 -17.61
CA PRO A 618 39.89 -6.50 -18.61
C PRO A 618 38.47 -6.81 -18.12
N GLN A 619 37.47 -6.60 -18.98
CA GLN A 619 36.05 -6.88 -18.72
C GLN A 619 35.40 -7.56 -19.91
N LEU A 620 34.58 -8.56 -19.63
CA LEU A 620 33.70 -9.22 -20.60
C LEU A 620 32.28 -8.67 -20.50
N SER A 621 31.64 -8.47 -21.66
CA SER A 621 30.16 -8.40 -21.72
C SER A 621 29.55 -9.73 -21.33
N ASP A 622 28.23 -9.79 -21.23
CA ASP A 622 27.53 -11.07 -21.20
C ASP A 622 27.76 -11.84 -22.51
N LEU A 623 27.63 -13.17 -22.43
CA LEU A 623 27.81 -14.05 -23.59
C LEU A 623 26.49 -14.19 -24.32
N VAL A 624 26.42 -13.84 -25.58
CA VAL A 624 25.27 -14.08 -26.43
C VAL A 624 25.45 -15.42 -27.11
N LEU A 625 24.52 -16.34 -26.89
CA LEU A 625 24.45 -17.60 -27.58
C LEU A 625 23.30 -17.57 -28.58
N GLY A 626 23.60 -17.92 -29.83
CA GLY A 626 22.60 -17.90 -30.89
C GLY A 626 22.78 -19.04 -31.87
N ALA A 627 21.76 -19.22 -32.71
CA ALA A 627 21.82 -20.09 -33.87
C ALA A 627 21.14 -19.36 -35.04
N GLN A 628 21.68 -19.57 -36.25
CA GLN A 628 21.18 -18.92 -37.47
C GLN A 628 19.67 -19.24 -37.70
N VAL A 629 19.23 -20.42 -37.28
CA VAL A 629 17.85 -20.89 -37.42
C VAL A 629 16.85 -20.07 -36.64
N ALA A 630 17.27 -19.43 -35.51
CA ALA A 630 16.37 -18.65 -34.68
C ALA A 630 15.92 -17.31 -35.30
N ASN A 631 16.62 -16.84 -36.31
CA ASN A 631 16.33 -15.61 -37.07
C ASN A 631 16.10 -14.33 -36.22
N LEU A 632 16.62 -14.28 -35.00
CA LEU A 632 16.60 -13.12 -34.11
C LEU A 632 17.99 -12.50 -34.10
N THR A 633 18.18 -11.36 -34.79
CA THR A 633 19.48 -10.79 -35.08
C THR A 633 19.67 -9.39 -34.51
N TRP A 634 20.95 -9.04 -34.36
CA TRP A 634 21.42 -7.70 -34.06
C TRP A 634 22.70 -7.41 -34.87
N HIS A 635 22.85 -6.20 -35.36
CA HIS A 635 23.99 -5.75 -36.10
C HIS A 635 24.73 -4.67 -35.29
N PRO A 636 25.77 -5.02 -34.50
CA PRO A 636 26.57 -4.05 -33.75
C PRO A 636 27.41 -3.17 -34.67
N ALA A 637 27.84 -3.71 -35.81
CA ALA A 637 28.57 -3.04 -36.90
C ALA A 637 28.02 -3.46 -38.25
N GLU A 638 28.35 -2.74 -39.32
CA GLU A 638 27.82 -3.00 -40.67
C GLU A 638 28.07 -4.43 -41.18
N ARG A 639 29.15 -5.08 -40.75
CA ARG A 639 29.55 -6.42 -41.19
C ARG A 639 29.25 -7.53 -40.19
N ASP A 640 28.74 -7.18 -39.00
CA ASP A 640 28.54 -8.13 -37.91
C ASP A 640 27.07 -8.48 -37.74
N THR A 641 26.80 -9.79 -37.72
CA THR A 641 25.49 -10.32 -37.39
C THR A 641 25.60 -11.17 -36.14
N VAL A 642 24.97 -10.72 -35.08
CA VAL A 642 24.84 -11.45 -33.80
C VAL A 642 23.47 -12.12 -33.77
N TYR A 643 23.45 -13.42 -33.54
CA TYR A 643 22.25 -14.22 -33.43
C TYR A 643 21.90 -14.43 -31.96
N PHE A 644 20.61 -14.38 -31.61
CA PHE A 644 20.09 -14.69 -30.28
C PHE A 644 19.22 -15.95 -30.34
N ASN A 645 19.26 -16.74 -29.25
CA ASN A 645 18.34 -17.85 -29.06
C ASN A 645 17.83 -17.87 -27.62
N PRO A 646 16.77 -17.09 -27.30
CA PRO A 646 16.21 -17.01 -25.94
C PRO A 646 15.62 -18.34 -25.45
N LEU A 647 15.50 -19.36 -26.28
CA LEU A 647 15.13 -20.71 -25.84
C LEU A 647 16.27 -21.41 -25.12
N GLY A 648 17.54 -21.04 -25.42
CA GLY A 648 18.72 -21.67 -24.87
C GLY A 648 18.88 -23.14 -25.23
N ALA A 649 18.12 -23.64 -26.21
CA ALA A 649 18.09 -25.03 -26.65
C ALA A 649 18.65 -25.15 -28.07
N TYR A 650 19.52 -26.14 -28.29
CA TYR A 650 20.23 -26.37 -29.54
C TYR A 650 20.21 -27.86 -29.93
N ARG A 651 20.16 -28.14 -31.20
CA ARG A 651 20.33 -29.52 -31.72
C ARG A 651 21.82 -29.82 -31.91
N PRO A 652 22.24 -31.08 -31.88
CA PRO A 652 23.64 -31.43 -32.20
C PRO A 652 24.07 -31.00 -33.60
N SER A 653 23.15 -30.86 -34.56
CA SER A 653 23.41 -30.35 -35.91
C SER A 653 23.51 -28.84 -36.02
N ASP A 654 23.12 -28.11 -34.96
CA ASP A 654 23.18 -26.66 -34.97
C ASP A 654 24.62 -26.18 -34.73
N GLU A 655 24.99 -25.11 -35.39
CA GLU A 655 26.22 -24.38 -35.10
C GLU A 655 25.92 -23.30 -34.06
N LEU A 656 26.42 -23.46 -32.84
CA LEU A 656 26.27 -22.46 -31.78
C LEU A 656 27.13 -21.26 -32.08
N ARG A 657 26.50 -20.10 -32.26
CA ARG A 657 27.19 -18.83 -32.49
C ARG A 657 27.32 -18.11 -31.13
N LEU A 658 28.55 -17.92 -30.72
CA LEU A 658 28.95 -17.18 -29.53
C LEU A 658 29.39 -15.78 -29.92
N TYR A 659 28.85 -14.76 -29.25
CA TYR A 659 29.33 -13.38 -29.34
C TYR A 659 29.56 -12.81 -27.94
N TYR A 660 30.58 -12.04 -27.74
CA TYR A 660 30.91 -11.27 -26.55
C TYR A 660 31.81 -10.09 -26.89
N GLU A 661 31.90 -9.12 -25.97
CA GLU A 661 32.78 -7.97 -26.12
C GLU A 661 33.89 -8.00 -25.06
N VAL A 662 35.13 -7.66 -25.49
CA VAL A 662 36.28 -7.51 -24.61
C VAL A 662 36.59 -6.03 -24.46
N ARG A 663 36.69 -5.56 -23.25
CA ARG A 663 36.93 -4.15 -22.91
C ARG A 663 38.03 -4.03 -21.87
N GLY A 664 38.65 -2.84 -21.74
CA GLY A 664 39.67 -2.58 -20.73
C GLY A 664 41.05 -3.17 -21.05
N ILE A 665 41.29 -3.56 -22.29
CA ILE A 665 42.60 -3.92 -22.87
C ILE A 665 42.84 -2.89 -23.96
N ALA A 666 44.04 -2.28 -24.00
CA ALA A 666 44.34 -1.26 -24.97
C ALA A 666 44.49 -1.87 -26.38
N ALA A 667 44.07 -1.13 -27.41
CA ALA A 667 44.24 -1.58 -28.79
C ALA A 667 45.73 -1.93 -29.09
N GLY A 668 45.93 -3.09 -29.69
CA GLY A 668 47.28 -3.63 -29.98
C GLY A 668 47.87 -4.49 -28.87
N GLU A 669 47.35 -4.50 -27.65
CA GLU A 669 47.79 -5.37 -26.56
C GLU A 669 47.32 -6.81 -26.74
N GLU A 670 48.20 -7.77 -26.35
CA GLU A 670 47.88 -9.19 -26.41
C GLU A 670 47.15 -9.67 -25.17
N TYR A 671 46.16 -10.54 -25.36
CA TYR A 671 45.44 -11.21 -24.30
C TYR A 671 45.14 -12.67 -24.68
N THR A 672 44.78 -13.45 -23.69
CA THR A 672 44.41 -14.85 -23.90
C THR A 672 42.92 -15.02 -23.59
N THR A 673 42.22 -15.67 -24.52
CA THR A 673 40.84 -16.13 -24.31
C THR A 673 40.81 -17.64 -24.12
N GLN A 674 40.13 -18.12 -23.09
CA GLN A 674 39.83 -19.53 -22.89
C GLN A 674 38.33 -19.73 -22.96
N VAL A 675 37.88 -20.59 -23.87
CA VAL A 675 36.48 -21.00 -24.03
C VAL A 675 36.35 -22.44 -23.56
N GLN A 676 35.44 -22.69 -22.62
CA GLN A 676 35.17 -24.02 -22.09
C GLN A 676 33.69 -24.34 -22.13
N VAL A 677 33.34 -25.57 -22.53
CA VAL A 677 31.98 -26.12 -22.39
C VAL A 677 32.03 -27.25 -21.37
N LYS A 678 31.31 -27.09 -20.30
CA LYS A 678 31.21 -28.05 -19.18
C LYS A 678 29.81 -28.64 -19.10
N ARG A 679 29.70 -29.94 -18.91
CA ARG A 679 28.39 -30.56 -18.69
C ARG A 679 27.83 -30.14 -17.32
N GLY A 680 26.61 -29.64 -17.27
CA GLY A 680 25.92 -29.27 -16.05
C GLY A 680 25.62 -30.53 -15.21
N SER A 681 25.79 -30.45 -13.89
CA SER A 681 25.31 -31.49 -12.98
C SER A 681 23.79 -31.35 -12.85
N GLY A 682 23.04 -32.16 -13.57
CA GLY A 682 21.60 -32.31 -13.38
C GLY A 682 21.26 -32.60 -11.92
N GLY A 683 20.24 -31.93 -11.37
CA GLY A 683 19.80 -31.86 -10.00
C GLY A 683 19.97 -33.14 -9.18
N GLY A 684 20.83 -33.07 -8.17
CA GLY A 684 21.07 -34.14 -7.20
C GLY A 684 22.10 -33.72 -6.16
N GLY A 685 21.63 -33.53 -4.94
CA GLY A 685 22.26 -33.50 -3.63
C GLY A 685 23.66 -32.89 -3.45
N VAL A 686 23.79 -32.12 -2.38
CA VAL A 686 25.00 -31.45 -1.85
C VAL A 686 26.29 -32.30 -1.80
N LEU A 687 26.19 -33.62 -1.83
CA LEU A 687 27.33 -34.57 -1.75
C LEU A 687 28.12 -34.71 -3.06
N LYS A 688 27.57 -34.36 -4.24
CA LYS A 688 28.28 -34.45 -5.53
C LYS A 688 29.16 -33.24 -5.85
N LYS A 689 29.05 -32.18 -5.09
CA LYS A 689 29.85 -30.94 -5.24
C LYS A 689 31.32 -31.10 -4.77
N ILE A 690 31.61 -32.16 -4.02
CA ILE A 690 32.96 -32.41 -3.42
C ILE A 690 33.84 -33.35 -4.29
N PHE A 691 33.26 -34.17 -5.17
CA PHE A 691 34.01 -35.18 -5.94
C PHE A 691 33.78 -35.16 -7.47
N GLY A 692 33.17 -34.13 -8.02
CA GLY A 692 32.87 -34.03 -9.45
C GLY A 692 33.96 -33.30 -10.28
N GLY A 693 35.09 -33.90 -10.46
CA GLY A 693 36.06 -33.54 -11.47
C GLY A 693 35.60 -33.92 -12.89
N GLY A 694 34.50 -33.32 -13.39
CA GLY A 694 34.12 -33.41 -14.81
C GLY A 694 35.03 -32.53 -15.63
N GLY A 695 35.96 -33.09 -16.39
CA GLY A 695 36.73 -32.35 -17.37
C GLY A 695 35.83 -31.59 -18.35
N ALA A 696 36.27 -30.45 -18.88
CA ALA A 696 35.53 -29.72 -19.89
C ALA A 696 35.29 -30.63 -21.11
N ALA A 697 34.05 -30.69 -21.60
CA ALA A 697 33.71 -31.42 -22.82
C ALA A 697 34.42 -30.80 -24.06
N ILE A 698 34.56 -29.47 -24.04
CA ILE A 698 35.30 -28.68 -25.01
C ILE A 698 36.16 -27.67 -24.22
N SER A 699 37.44 -27.54 -24.55
CA SER A 699 38.31 -26.47 -24.00
C SER A 699 39.27 -26.00 -25.11
N VAL A 700 39.14 -24.72 -25.45
CA VAL A 700 39.98 -24.11 -26.47
C VAL A 700 40.58 -22.82 -25.91
N LYS A 701 41.85 -22.58 -26.22
CA LYS A 701 42.59 -21.39 -25.81
C LYS A 701 43.08 -20.64 -27.06
N PHE A 702 42.85 -19.34 -27.09
CA PHE A 702 43.24 -18.46 -28.17
C PHE A 702 44.18 -17.39 -27.61
N GLN A 703 45.17 -17.01 -28.42
CA GLN A 703 45.98 -15.83 -28.20
C GLN A 703 45.49 -14.76 -29.16
N GLU A 704 45.14 -13.63 -28.68
CA GLU A 704 44.45 -12.57 -29.42
C GLU A 704 45.08 -11.23 -29.14
N ARG A 705 44.84 -10.28 -30.05
CA ARG A 705 45.25 -8.90 -29.90
C ARG A 705 44.00 -8.02 -29.86
N ALA A 706 43.94 -7.12 -28.90
CA ALA A 706 42.81 -6.20 -28.78
C ALA A 706 42.74 -5.26 -30.00
N ASP A 707 41.55 -5.04 -30.50
CA ASP A 707 41.22 -4.13 -31.59
C ASP A 707 40.35 -2.98 -31.09
N ASP A 708 40.13 -1.95 -31.91
CA ASP A 708 39.19 -0.86 -31.65
C ASP A 708 37.73 -1.37 -31.61
N ASP A 709 37.44 -2.43 -32.37
CA ASP A 709 36.17 -3.17 -32.25
C ASP A 709 36.26 -4.20 -31.11
N PRO A 710 35.47 -4.05 -30.03
CA PRO A 710 35.50 -4.96 -28.89
C PRO A 710 34.82 -6.30 -29.16
N GLY A 711 34.09 -6.47 -30.29
CA GLY A 711 33.29 -7.63 -30.63
C GLY A 711 34.07 -8.86 -31.01
N VAL A 712 33.80 -9.99 -30.38
CA VAL A 712 34.43 -11.29 -30.71
C VAL A 712 33.33 -12.28 -31.05
N GLN A 713 33.44 -12.89 -32.26
CA GLN A 713 32.52 -13.93 -32.73
C GLN A 713 33.20 -15.29 -32.80
N ARG A 714 32.49 -16.34 -32.41
CA ARG A 714 32.95 -17.73 -32.46
C ARG A 714 31.82 -18.65 -32.90
N ALA A 715 32.20 -19.70 -33.60
CA ALA A 715 31.32 -20.82 -33.92
C ALA A 715 31.79 -22.06 -33.16
N ILE A 716 30.86 -22.74 -32.51
CA ILE A 716 31.14 -23.94 -31.71
C ILE A 716 30.26 -25.08 -32.26
N ALA A 717 30.92 -26.14 -32.76
CA ALA A 717 30.21 -27.32 -33.21
C ALA A 717 29.70 -28.12 -32.00
N LEU A 718 28.42 -28.56 -32.04
CA LEU A 718 27.76 -29.29 -30.96
C LEU A 718 27.65 -30.80 -31.24
N ASP A 719 28.13 -31.28 -32.36
CA ASP A 719 28.06 -32.65 -32.87
C ASP A 719 28.61 -33.69 -31.89
N ARG A 720 29.58 -33.32 -31.08
CA ARG A 720 30.20 -34.17 -30.06
C ARG A 720 29.56 -34.12 -28.69
N LEU A 721 28.55 -33.23 -28.50
CA LEU A 721 27.85 -33.11 -27.23
C LEU A 721 26.63 -34.03 -27.17
N LYS A 722 26.48 -34.76 -26.09
CA LYS A 722 25.31 -35.56 -25.82
C LYS A 722 24.16 -34.67 -25.33
N PRO A 723 22.92 -35.03 -25.55
CA PRO A 723 21.78 -34.30 -24.98
C PRO A 723 21.92 -34.07 -23.48
N GLY A 724 21.55 -32.86 -23.04
CA GLY A 724 21.62 -32.43 -21.64
C GLY A 724 22.01 -30.96 -21.46
N ALA A 725 22.09 -30.54 -20.22
CA ALA A 725 22.44 -29.17 -19.85
C ALA A 725 23.96 -28.94 -19.84
N TYR A 726 24.38 -27.80 -20.34
CA TYR A 726 25.77 -27.37 -20.42
C TYR A 726 25.94 -25.93 -19.95
N THR A 727 27.17 -25.62 -19.51
CA THR A 727 27.61 -24.24 -19.21
C THR A 727 28.77 -23.91 -20.11
N LEU A 728 28.62 -22.86 -20.92
CA LEU A 728 29.72 -22.24 -21.66
C LEU A 728 30.35 -21.18 -20.78
N GLU A 729 31.68 -21.24 -20.66
CA GLU A 729 32.47 -20.31 -19.86
C GLU A 729 33.53 -19.67 -20.76
N VAL A 730 33.61 -18.35 -20.73
CA VAL A 730 34.69 -17.58 -21.39
C VAL A 730 35.49 -16.88 -20.31
N THR A 731 36.80 -17.05 -20.35
CA THR A 731 37.76 -16.37 -19.48
C THR A 731 38.76 -15.63 -20.32
N ILE A 732 38.92 -14.34 -20.11
CA ILE A 732 40.02 -13.55 -20.68
C ILE A 732 41.12 -13.33 -19.65
N THR A 733 42.36 -13.23 -20.10
CA THR A 733 43.54 -12.93 -19.27
C THR A 733 44.43 -11.97 -20.03
N ASP A 734 44.68 -10.79 -19.46
CA ASP A 734 45.58 -9.82 -20.07
C ASP A 734 47.09 -10.17 -19.83
N ALA A 735 48.00 -9.37 -20.40
CA ALA A 735 49.42 -9.55 -20.23
C ALA A 735 49.91 -9.42 -18.78
N ALA A 736 49.20 -8.70 -17.94
CA ALA A 736 49.44 -8.55 -16.50
C ALA A 736 48.90 -9.70 -15.65
N GLY A 737 48.20 -10.69 -16.24
CA GLY A 737 47.59 -11.82 -15.56
C GLY A 737 46.24 -11.52 -14.92
N ARG A 738 45.67 -10.33 -15.12
CA ARG A 738 44.34 -9.97 -14.64
C ARG A 738 43.28 -10.68 -15.49
N LYS A 739 42.20 -11.13 -14.84
CA LYS A 739 41.19 -11.99 -15.47
C LYS A 739 39.79 -11.45 -15.29
N ASP A 740 38.94 -11.64 -16.31
CA ASP A 740 37.49 -11.61 -16.16
C ASP A 740 36.87 -12.87 -16.75
N ARG A 741 35.73 -13.26 -16.25
CA ARG A 741 35.04 -14.49 -16.60
C ARG A 741 33.53 -14.29 -16.68
N ARG A 742 32.93 -14.88 -17.74
CA ARG A 742 31.48 -14.95 -17.91
C ARG A 742 31.04 -16.38 -18.22
N GLN A 743 29.82 -16.69 -17.84
CA GLN A 743 29.21 -17.99 -18.06
C GLN A 743 27.79 -17.83 -18.63
N HIS A 744 27.40 -18.75 -19.51
CA HIS A 744 26.05 -18.85 -20.04
C HIS A 744 25.62 -20.33 -20.09
N GLN A 745 24.38 -20.62 -19.67
CA GLN A 745 23.84 -21.98 -19.68
C GLN A 745 23.06 -22.23 -20.95
N PHE A 746 23.19 -23.43 -21.49
CA PHE A 746 22.42 -23.87 -22.66
C PHE A 746 22.11 -25.38 -22.57
N GLU A 747 21.16 -25.83 -23.36
CA GLU A 747 20.78 -27.23 -23.43
C GLU A 747 20.99 -27.79 -24.85
N VAL A 748 21.50 -29.03 -24.95
CA VAL A 748 21.51 -29.79 -26.20
C VAL A 748 20.34 -30.76 -26.13
N VAL A 749 19.42 -30.68 -27.12
CA VAL A 749 18.17 -31.46 -27.20
C VAL A 749 18.26 -32.51 -28.29
N GLU A 750 17.51 -33.63 -28.11
CA GLU A 750 17.64 -34.78 -29.02
C GLU A 750 17.02 -34.59 -30.43
N ARG A 751 16.05 -33.76 -30.66
CA ARG A 751 15.53 -33.34 -32.00
C ARG A 751 14.24 -32.50 -31.83
#